data_668c4555c0d57db15e8bb0212f52a4ac
#
_entry.id   668c4555c0d57db15e8bb0212f52a4ac
#
_cell.length_a   1.000
_cell.length_b   1.000
_cell.length_c   1.000
_cell.angle_alpha   90.00
_cell.angle_beta   90.00
_cell.angle_gamma   90.00
#
_symmetry.space_group_name_H-M   'P 1'
#
loop_
_entity.id
_entity.type
_entity.pdbx_description
1 polymer ?
#
loop_
_entity_poly.entity_id
_entity_poly.type
_entity_poly.pdbx_seq_one_letter_code
_entity_poly.pdbx_strand_id
1 'polypeptide(L)'
;MSKQLIIAEKPSVAQDIARALGGFTKEKDYFESDEYVLSSAVGHLLELTVPEEFEVKRGKWTFAHLPVIPPHFAVKPIEKTEDRLKLLTRLIKRKDVTGLINACDAGREGELIFNFIAQHAGSKKPMQRLWLQSMTAQAIRDGFAHLRAAQDVEGLRNAAICRAESDWLIGINGTRAMTAFNSKTGGFHLTTVGRVQTPTLAMVVEREDRIRKFKSRDYWELEARFGCAAGEYPGRWFDEKFKKPEGDEHATAFRLWDKAQAEAIRSKCAGKPGVVSEEAKPSTQLSPLLFDLTSLQREANGRFGFSARVTLQLAQALYEKHKVLTYPRTDARALPEDYLATVSEVMRTLPDQYAPFANEITRQGWVKPNKRIFNNAKISDHFAIIPTGALPKSLSDAEHKIYDLVTKRFLAVFYPAAEYQITTRITRVEGEAFKTEGKVLVNPGWLTVYGKEAANDEKDTKESSAPQLVAVKQGETVSTEDIVVKSLQTKPPARFNEATLLSAMEGAGKMVDDEELRAAMAERGLGTPATRAQIIEGLISEQYIHREGRELIPSAKAFSLITLLKGLGVTALTSPELTGGWEYKLAQMEHGKLSREAFMNEIAEMTREVVERAKRYESDTVPGEFVTLQTPCPKCGGVVKENYKKFACQSCDWSTWKIVAGRQFEYDEIETLLRAGKVGPLLGFRNKMGRLFNADIVLNEDKQPTFDFGQPKEGEEVEAVDFSAQESIGACPKCASRVFEHGMAYVCEKSVGPGKSCDFRSGKIILQQPIEREQMAKLLTEGRTDLLKGFVSARTRRKFSAFLVRGKDGKVGFEFEAKAPKAPKAGAKTAAENESDEAPAPKRASTRKKAG
;
A
#
# COMPACT_ATOMS: atom_id res chain seq x y z
N MET A 1 -28.25 -21.88 -36.58
CA MET A 1 -26.85 -21.68 -37.05
C MET A 1 -25.92 -21.91 -35.86
N SER A 2 -24.71 -22.42 -36.07
CA SER A 2 -23.71 -22.58 -35.01
C SER A 2 -23.11 -21.23 -34.69
N LYS A 3 -22.95 -20.91 -33.41
CA LYS A 3 -22.38 -19.66 -32.94
C LYS A 3 -21.11 -19.90 -32.12
N GLN A 4 -20.26 -18.89 -32.02
CA GLN A 4 -19.14 -18.86 -31.08
C GLN A 4 -19.44 -17.93 -29.93
N LEU A 5 -19.05 -18.29 -28.70
CA LEU A 5 -19.21 -17.44 -27.53
C LEU A 5 -17.91 -16.68 -27.26
N ILE A 6 -17.97 -15.37 -27.33
CA ILE A 6 -16.89 -14.45 -26.98
C ILE A 6 -17.07 -14.07 -25.50
N ILE A 7 -16.02 -14.28 -24.70
CA ILE A 7 -15.99 -13.88 -23.29
C ILE A 7 -14.91 -12.83 -23.08
N ALA A 8 -15.31 -11.58 -22.89
CA ALA A 8 -14.45 -10.49 -22.50
C ALA A 8 -14.24 -10.45 -21.00
N GLU A 9 -13.21 -9.76 -20.52
CA GLU A 9 -12.97 -9.62 -19.07
C GLU A 9 -13.93 -8.59 -18.43
N LYS A 10 -14.23 -7.51 -19.17
CA LYS A 10 -15.01 -6.37 -18.67
C LYS A 10 -16.20 -6.05 -19.58
N PRO A 11 -17.33 -5.57 -19.03
CA PRO A 11 -18.49 -5.18 -19.84
C PRO A 11 -18.18 -4.09 -20.87
N SER A 12 -17.27 -3.15 -20.57
CA SER A 12 -16.84 -2.10 -21.51
C SER A 12 -16.15 -2.70 -22.73
N VAL A 13 -15.27 -3.67 -22.53
CA VAL A 13 -14.57 -4.38 -23.63
C VAL A 13 -15.56 -5.13 -24.52
N ALA A 14 -16.57 -5.79 -23.92
CA ALA A 14 -17.63 -6.43 -24.69
C ALA A 14 -18.42 -5.41 -25.54
N GLN A 15 -18.72 -4.22 -25.01
CA GLN A 15 -19.36 -3.16 -25.77
C GLN A 15 -18.51 -2.67 -26.95
N ASP A 16 -17.20 -2.50 -26.73
CA ASP A 16 -16.29 -2.06 -27.77
C ASP A 16 -16.14 -3.11 -28.88
N ILE A 17 -16.07 -4.40 -28.52
CA ILE A 17 -16.09 -5.51 -29.49
C ILE A 17 -17.40 -5.51 -30.27
N ALA A 18 -18.57 -5.41 -29.61
CA ALA A 18 -19.86 -5.39 -30.27
C ALA A 18 -19.97 -4.23 -31.26
N ARG A 19 -19.44 -3.03 -30.89
CA ARG A 19 -19.44 -1.85 -31.76
C ARG A 19 -18.47 -2.00 -32.95
N ALA A 20 -17.29 -2.59 -32.72
CA ALA A 20 -16.27 -2.73 -33.74
C ALA A 20 -16.65 -3.76 -34.84
N LEU A 21 -17.27 -4.89 -34.42
CA LEU A 21 -17.70 -5.94 -35.33
C LEU A 21 -19.07 -5.61 -36.00
N GLY A 22 -19.96 -4.90 -35.29
CA GLY A 22 -21.32 -4.60 -35.78
C GLY A 22 -22.24 -5.82 -35.74
N GLY A 23 -23.52 -5.61 -36.13
CA GLY A 23 -24.49 -6.71 -36.28
C GLY A 23 -25.03 -7.34 -34.99
N PHE A 24 -24.71 -6.79 -33.82
CA PHE A 24 -25.16 -7.31 -32.55
C PHE A 24 -26.47 -6.66 -32.06
N THR A 25 -27.39 -7.50 -31.61
CA THR A 25 -28.54 -7.10 -30.80
C THR A 25 -28.14 -7.17 -29.32
N LYS A 26 -28.48 -6.13 -28.56
CA LYS A 26 -28.21 -6.08 -27.12
C LYS A 26 -29.34 -6.77 -26.39
N GLU A 27 -29.02 -7.86 -25.74
CA GLU A 27 -29.86 -8.55 -24.76
C GLU A 27 -29.67 -7.93 -23.36
N LYS A 28 -30.39 -8.44 -22.36
CA LYS A 28 -30.29 -7.92 -20.97
C LYS A 28 -28.88 -7.92 -20.44
N ASP A 29 -28.15 -9.03 -20.62
CA ASP A 29 -26.85 -9.27 -19.98
C ASP A 29 -25.74 -9.73 -20.94
N TYR A 30 -26.01 -9.77 -22.26
CA TYR A 30 -25.08 -10.17 -23.30
C TYR A 30 -25.49 -9.52 -24.65
N PHE A 31 -24.68 -9.71 -25.68
CA PHE A 31 -24.96 -9.32 -27.05
C PHE A 31 -25.05 -10.56 -27.93
N GLU A 32 -25.86 -10.53 -28.96
CA GLU A 32 -26.05 -11.67 -29.88
C GLU A 32 -26.12 -11.20 -31.32
N SER A 33 -25.44 -11.92 -32.21
CA SER A 33 -25.50 -11.79 -33.66
C SER A 33 -25.78 -13.16 -34.32
N ASP A 34 -25.75 -13.25 -35.62
CA ASP A 34 -25.93 -14.51 -36.33
C ASP A 34 -24.79 -15.50 -36.07
N GLU A 35 -23.53 -14.99 -35.90
CA GLU A 35 -22.33 -15.80 -35.74
C GLU A 35 -21.85 -15.88 -34.28
N TYR A 36 -22.16 -14.89 -33.47
CA TYR A 36 -21.58 -14.73 -32.15
C TYR A 36 -22.61 -14.50 -31.05
N VAL A 37 -22.27 -15.04 -29.88
CA VAL A 37 -22.81 -14.63 -28.59
C VAL A 37 -21.66 -13.93 -27.87
N LEU A 38 -21.85 -12.72 -27.31
CA LEU A 38 -20.79 -11.94 -26.68
C LEU A 38 -21.21 -11.53 -25.26
N SER A 39 -20.43 -11.90 -24.29
CA SER A 39 -20.63 -11.48 -22.91
C SER A 39 -19.31 -11.19 -22.22
N SER A 40 -19.34 -10.82 -20.95
CA SER A 40 -18.13 -10.53 -20.19
C SER A 40 -18.17 -11.16 -18.81
N ALA A 41 -17.00 -11.43 -18.26
CA ALA A 41 -16.80 -11.47 -16.83
C ALA A 41 -16.93 -10.06 -16.21
N VAL A 42 -16.57 -9.91 -14.94
CA VAL A 42 -16.40 -8.64 -14.22
C VAL A 42 -15.13 -8.74 -13.38
N GLY A 43 -14.04 -9.23 -14.01
CA GLY A 43 -12.85 -9.72 -13.34
C GLY A 43 -12.99 -11.16 -12.88
N HIS A 44 -12.31 -11.56 -11.81
CA HIS A 44 -12.42 -12.92 -11.28
C HIS A 44 -13.82 -13.27 -10.80
N LEU A 45 -14.33 -14.41 -11.23
CA LEU A 45 -15.61 -14.99 -10.81
C LEU A 45 -15.42 -16.21 -9.91
N LEU A 46 -14.21 -16.76 -9.89
CA LEU A 46 -13.81 -17.95 -9.15
C LEU A 46 -12.52 -17.69 -8.41
N GLU A 47 -12.35 -18.30 -7.25
CA GLU A 47 -11.14 -18.27 -6.45
C GLU A 47 -10.74 -19.68 -6.01
N LEU A 48 -9.44 -19.91 -5.82
CA LEU A 48 -8.94 -21.16 -5.24
C LEU A 48 -9.44 -21.32 -3.80
N THR A 49 -9.79 -22.55 -3.44
CA THR A 49 -10.29 -22.88 -2.10
C THR A 49 -9.57 -24.11 -1.55
N VAL A 50 -9.63 -24.27 -0.24
CA VAL A 50 -9.17 -25.49 0.41
C VAL A 50 -10.17 -26.59 0.07
N PRO A 51 -9.73 -27.73 -0.49
CA PRO A 51 -10.60 -28.90 -0.65
C PRO A 51 -11.17 -29.37 0.69
N GLU A 52 -12.38 -29.93 0.68
CA GLU A 52 -13.12 -30.30 1.90
C GLU A 52 -12.32 -31.24 2.81
N GLU A 53 -11.57 -32.18 2.26
CA GLU A 53 -10.72 -33.11 2.98
C GLU A 53 -9.56 -32.46 3.76
N PHE A 54 -9.15 -31.26 3.36
CA PHE A 54 -8.11 -30.47 4.01
C PHE A 54 -8.67 -29.30 4.84
N GLU A 55 -10.01 -29.17 4.92
CA GLU A 55 -10.62 -28.03 5.59
C GLU A 55 -10.55 -28.17 7.11
N VAL A 56 -9.88 -27.20 7.74
CA VAL A 56 -9.78 -27.08 9.19
C VAL A 56 -10.32 -25.72 9.61
N LYS A 57 -11.27 -25.73 10.54
CA LYS A 57 -11.89 -24.49 11.06
C LYS A 57 -10.83 -23.52 11.57
N ARG A 58 -10.93 -22.25 11.17
CA ARG A 58 -10.08 -21.17 11.67
C ARG A 58 -10.08 -21.17 13.22
N GLY A 59 -8.90 -21.11 13.82
CA GLY A 59 -8.71 -21.24 15.28
C GLY A 59 -8.30 -22.62 15.76
N LYS A 60 -8.33 -23.64 14.88
CA LYS A 60 -7.93 -25.02 15.18
C LYS A 60 -6.75 -25.50 14.32
N TRP A 61 -6.00 -24.57 13.71
CA TRP A 61 -4.86 -24.93 12.88
C TRP A 61 -3.70 -25.44 13.72
N THR A 62 -3.26 -26.64 13.41
CA THR A 62 -2.11 -27.30 14.05
C THR A 62 -1.23 -27.94 12.99
N PHE A 63 -0.02 -28.33 13.35
CA PHE A 63 0.91 -29.02 12.45
C PHE A 63 0.41 -30.41 11.99
N ALA A 64 -0.55 -31.00 12.70
CA ALA A 64 -1.13 -32.29 12.31
C ALA A 64 -1.87 -32.25 10.96
N HIS A 65 -2.30 -31.07 10.52
CA HIS A 65 -3.06 -30.85 9.27
C HIS A 65 -2.21 -30.14 8.19
N LEU A 66 -0.88 -30.20 8.32
CA LEU A 66 0.06 -29.54 7.41
C LEU A 66 1.13 -30.53 6.91
N PRO A 67 1.60 -30.39 5.66
CA PRO A 67 1.18 -29.38 4.68
C PRO A 67 -0.13 -29.70 3.97
N VAL A 68 -0.85 -28.66 3.51
CA VAL A 68 -2.00 -28.80 2.61
C VAL A 68 -1.48 -28.73 1.17
N ILE A 69 -1.31 -29.88 0.52
CA ILE A 69 -0.86 -30.01 -0.87
C ILE A 69 -1.88 -30.93 -1.57
N PRO A 70 -2.96 -30.36 -2.13
CA PRO A 70 -3.98 -31.15 -2.75
C PRO A 70 -3.51 -31.71 -4.11
N PRO A 71 -3.93 -32.93 -4.48
CA PRO A 71 -3.60 -33.50 -5.79
C PRO A 71 -4.28 -32.73 -6.93
N HIS A 72 -5.41 -32.08 -6.63
CA HIS A 72 -6.15 -31.22 -7.55
C HIS A 72 -6.63 -29.98 -6.83
N PHE A 73 -6.41 -28.83 -7.43
CA PHE A 73 -6.84 -27.55 -6.87
C PHE A 73 -8.34 -27.35 -7.11
N ALA A 74 -9.07 -27.05 -6.05
CA ALA A 74 -10.48 -26.74 -6.11
C ALA A 74 -10.70 -25.22 -6.27
N VAL A 75 -11.74 -24.88 -7.02
CA VAL A 75 -12.21 -23.51 -7.19
C VAL A 75 -13.64 -23.36 -6.70
N LYS A 76 -13.97 -22.21 -6.11
CA LYS A 76 -15.32 -21.88 -5.68
C LYS A 76 -15.76 -20.53 -6.26
N PRO A 77 -17.08 -20.32 -6.48
CA PRO A 77 -17.64 -19.05 -6.90
C PRO A 77 -17.37 -17.94 -5.88
N ILE A 78 -17.08 -16.74 -6.38
CA ILE A 78 -17.03 -15.51 -5.57
C ILE A 78 -18.47 -15.02 -5.39
N GLU A 79 -18.98 -14.98 -4.15
CA GLU A 79 -20.39 -14.66 -3.83
C GLU A 79 -20.94 -13.42 -4.55
N LYS A 80 -20.14 -12.35 -4.61
CA LYS A 80 -20.57 -11.08 -5.23
C LYS A 80 -20.79 -11.15 -6.73
N THR A 81 -20.18 -12.13 -7.41
CA THR A 81 -20.18 -12.27 -8.87
C THR A 81 -20.83 -13.57 -9.34
N GLU A 82 -21.48 -14.30 -8.44
CA GLU A 82 -22.09 -15.62 -8.70
C GLU A 82 -23.14 -15.57 -9.81
N ASP A 83 -23.96 -14.51 -9.86
CA ASP A 83 -24.99 -14.38 -10.90
C ASP A 83 -24.36 -14.22 -12.30
N ARG A 84 -23.22 -13.52 -12.40
CA ARG A 84 -22.46 -13.41 -13.64
C ARG A 84 -21.85 -14.75 -14.06
N LEU A 85 -21.34 -15.51 -13.11
CA LEU A 85 -20.84 -16.87 -13.37
C LEU A 85 -21.94 -17.81 -13.86
N LYS A 86 -23.12 -17.77 -13.24
CA LYS A 86 -24.31 -18.54 -13.68
C LYS A 86 -24.71 -18.19 -15.10
N LEU A 87 -24.71 -16.90 -15.44
CA LEU A 87 -25.00 -16.45 -16.82
C LEU A 87 -24.00 -17.04 -17.82
N LEU A 88 -22.68 -16.84 -17.58
CA LEU A 88 -21.64 -17.36 -18.50
C LEU A 88 -21.69 -18.89 -18.63
N THR A 89 -21.90 -19.61 -17.51
CA THR A 89 -22.07 -21.05 -17.51
C THR A 89 -23.26 -21.46 -18.38
N ARG A 90 -24.40 -20.75 -18.29
CA ARG A 90 -25.59 -21.00 -19.13
C ARG A 90 -25.28 -20.74 -20.61
N LEU A 91 -24.60 -19.65 -20.94
CA LEU A 91 -24.22 -19.31 -22.32
C LEU A 91 -23.23 -20.35 -22.90
N ILE A 92 -22.26 -20.82 -22.15
CA ILE A 92 -21.31 -21.86 -22.54
C ILE A 92 -22.05 -23.17 -22.85
N LYS A 93 -23.08 -23.50 -22.09
CA LYS A 93 -23.84 -24.76 -22.25
C LYS A 93 -24.92 -24.70 -23.33
N ARG A 94 -25.13 -23.58 -24.02
CA ARG A 94 -26.05 -23.49 -25.15
C ARG A 94 -25.68 -24.50 -26.25
N LYS A 95 -26.68 -25.13 -26.84
CA LYS A 95 -26.48 -26.17 -27.88
C LYS A 95 -25.99 -25.57 -29.21
N ASP A 96 -26.37 -24.33 -29.50
CA ASP A 96 -25.99 -23.59 -30.69
C ASP A 96 -24.61 -22.93 -30.58
N VAL A 97 -24.05 -22.85 -29.37
CA VAL A 97 -22.65 -22.42 -29.14
C VAL A 97 -21.71 -23.59 -29.34
N THR A 98 -20.89 -23.55 -30.40
CA THR A 98 -20.00 -24.64 -30.78
C THR A 98 -18.53 -24.39 -30.43
N GLY A 99 -18.15 -23.16 -30.15
CA GLY A 99 -16.78 -22.77 -29.81
C GLY A 99 -16.75 -21.59 -28.84
N LEU A 100 -15.60 -21.37 -28.18
CA LEU A 100 -15.36 -20.30 -27.25
C LEU A 100 -14.21 -19.43 -27.73
N ILE A 101 -14.34 -18.10 -27.61
CA ILE A 101 -13.28 -17.14 -27.87
C ILE A 101 -12.93 -16.43 -26.57
N ASN A 102 -11.69 -16.61 -26.10
CA ASN A 102 -11.16 -15.87 -24.97
C ASN A 102 -10.76 -14.45 -25.42
N ALA A 103 -11.57 -13.47 -25.06
CA ALA A 103 -11.35 -12.05 -25.29
C ALA A 103 -11.06 -11.29 -23.96
N CYS A 104 -10.59 -12.00 -22.94
CA CYS A 104 -10.07 -11.36 -21.73
C CYS A 104 -8.74 -10.67 -22.02
N ASP A 105 -8.25 -9.88 -21.08
CA ASP A 105 -7.04 -9.09 -21.25
C ASP A 105 -5.83 -9.93 -21.72
N ALA A 106 -4.95 -9.33 -22.51
CA ALA A 106 -3.87 -10.01 -23.22
C ALA A 106 -2.68 -10.37 -22.30
N GLY A 107 -2.92 -11.22 -21.30
CA GLY A 107 -1.93 -11.59 -20.31
C GLY A 107 -2.32 -12.83 -19.49
N ARG A 108 -1.48 -13.16 -18.49
CA ARG A 108 -1.71 -14.29 -17.57
C ARG A 108 -3.05 -14.19 -16.84
N GLU A 109 -3.45 -12.97 -16.43
CA GLU A 109 -4.68 -12.74 -15.69
C GLU A 109 -5.91 -13.11 -16.53
N GLY A 110 -5.96 -12.63 -17.78
CA GLY A 110 -7.07 -12.96 -18.70
C GLY A 110 -7.13 -14.46 -19.02
N GLU A 111 -5.98 -15.14 -19.12
CA GLU A 111 -5.94 -16.60 -19.26
C GLU A 111 -6.53 -17.29 -18.03
N LEU A 112 -6.15 -16.85 -16.82
CA LEU A 112 -6.63 -17.46 -15.59
C LEU A 112 -8.17 -17.31 -15.44
N ILE A 113 -8.68 -16.10 -15.65
CA ILE A 113 -10.13 -15.80 -15.55
C ILE A 113 -10.91 -16.68 -16.51
N PHE A 114 -10.53 -16.68 -17.78
CA PHE A 114 -11.24 -17.46 -18.80
C PHE A 114 -11.18 -18.97 -18.53
N ASN A 115 -10.01 -19.50 -18.22
CA ASN A 115 -9.84 -20.94 -18.00
C ASN A 115 -10.60 -21.44 -16.78
N PHE A 116 -10.62 -20.69 -15.67
CA PHE A 116 -11.42 -21.04 -14.51
C PHE A 116 -12.93 -21.09 -14.84
N ILE A 117 -13.43 -20.13 -15.63
CA ILE A 117 -14.84 -20.11 -16.06
C ILE A 117 -15.14 -21.32 -16.95
N ALA A 118 -14.29 -21.60 -17.93
CA ALA A 118 -14.49 -22.72 -18.86
C ALA A 118 -14.42 -24.08 -18.14
N GLN A 119 -13.48 -24.25 -17.21
CA GLN A 119 -13.34 -25.44 -16.38
C GLN A 119 -14.55 -25.62 -15.46
N HIS A 120 -15.00 -24.57 -14.76
CA HIS A 120 -16.18 -24.62 -13.92
C HIS A 120 -17.45 -24.99 -14.69
N ALA A 121 -17.58 -24.51 -15.92
CA ALA A 121 -18.69 -24.87 -16.79
C ALA A 121 -18.59 -26.32 -17.34
N GLY A 122 -17.46 -27.01 -17.16
CA GLY A 122 -17.17 -28.34 -17.71
C GLY A 122 -17.09 -28.33 -19.23
N SER A 123 -16.64 -27.25 -19.85
CA SER A 123 -16.63 -27.10 -21.31
C SER A 123 -15.52 -27.94 -21.97
N LYS A 124 -15.88 -28.66 -23.02
CA LYS A 124 -14.97 -29.37 -23.93
C LYS A 124 -14.97 -28.77 -25.35
N LYS A 125 -15.59 -27.60 -25.51
CA LYS A 125 -15.69 -26.91 -26.80
C LYS A 125 -14.32 -26.39 -27.23
N PRO A 126 -14.04 -26.33 -28.54
CA PRO A 126 -12.79 -25.71 -29.04
C PRO A 126 -12.69 -24.27 -28.60
N MET A 127 -11.47 -23.85 -28.32
CA MET A 127 -11.17 -22.53 -27.79
C MET A 127 -10.20 -21.80 -28.72
N GLN A 128 -10.40 -20.50 -28.89
CA GLN A 128 -9.52 -19.58 -29.62
C GLN A 128 -9.22 -18.37 -28.73
N ARG A 129 -8.16 -17.66 -29.03
CA ARG A 129 -7.69 -16.52 -28.26
C ARG A 129 -7.65 -15.23 -29.10
N LEU A 130 -8.41 -14.24 -28.71
CA LEU A 130 -8.31 -12.86 -29.21
C LEU A 130 -7.22 -12.13 -28.42
N TRP A 131 -6.20 -11.61 -29.09
CA TRP A 131 -5.09 -10.90 -28.49
C TRP A 131 -5.14 -9.40 -28.84
N LEU A 132 -5.47 -8.56 -27.86
CA LEU A 132 -5.63 -7.12 -28.07
C LEU A 132 -4.70 -6.33 -27.14
N GLN A 133 -3.86 -5.47 -27.73
CA GLN A 133 -3.06 -4.46 -27.03
C GLN A 133 -3.53 -3.04 -27.34
N SER A 134 -4.47 -2.88 -28.26
CA SER A 134 -5.15 -1.65 -28.63
C SER A 134 -6.65 -1.89 -28.70
N MET A 135 -7.45 -0.89 -28.35
CA MET A 135 -8.91 -0.95 -28.32
C MET A 135 -9.54 -0.14 -29.46
N THR A 136 -8.76 0.25 -30.48
CA THR A 136 -9.33 0.86 -31.70
C THR A 136 -10.21 -0.14 -32.45
N ALA A 137 -11.26 0.35 -33.12
CA ALA A 137 -12.16 -0.53 -33.86
C ALA A 137 -11.42 -1.36 -34.94
N GLN A 138 -10.37 -0.78 -35.54
CA GLN A 138 -9.53 -1.49 -36.52
C GLN A 138 -8.73 -2.60 -35.83
N ALA A 139 -8.04 -2.33 -34.71
CA ALA A 139 -7.28 -3.35 -33.97
C ALA A 139 -8.16 -4.51 -33.52
N ILE A 140 -9.40 -4.25 -33.11
CA ILE A 140 -10.37 -5.30 -32.76
C ILE A 140 -10.68 -6.17 -33.99
N ARG A 141 -11.02 -5.58 -35.15
CA ARG A 141 -11.31 -6.34 -36.37
C ARG A 141 -10.11 -7.15 -36.82
N ASP A 142 -8.92 -6.57 -36.82
CA ASP A 142 -7.67 -7.26 -37.17
C ASP A 142 -7.39 -8.42 -36.22
N GLY A 143 -7.64 -8.25 -34.91
CA GLY A 143 -7.52 -9.30 -33.91
C GLY A 143 -8.46 -10.48 -34.18
N PHE A 144 -9.71 -10.22 -34.58
CA PHE A 144 -10.67 -11.28 -34.96
C PHE A 144 -10.29 -11.98 -36.29
N ALA A 145 -9.65 -11.27 -37.23
CA ALA A 145 -9.10 -11.89 -38.43
C ALA A 145 -7.89 -12.81 -38.13
N HIS A 146 -7.22 -12.65 -36.97
CA HIS A 146 -6.00 -13.37 -36.59
C HIS A 146 -6.13 -14.02 -35.21
N LEU A 147 -7.24 -14.74 -34.96
CA LEU A 147 -7.42 -15.47 -33.69
C LEU A 147 -6.31 -16.51 -33.53
N ARG A 148 -5.71 -16.58 -32.35
CA ARG A 148 -4.71 -17.58 -31.99
C ARG A 148 -5.37 -18.89 -31.62
N ALA A 149 -4.73 -20.02 -31.93
CA ALA A 149 -5.19 -21.32 -31.50
C ALA A 149 -4.92 -21.52 -29.98
N ALA A 150 -5.67 -22.42 -29.33
CA ALA A 150 -5.50 -22.70 -27.90
C ALA A 150 -4.09 -23.22 -27.55
N GLN A 151 -3.44 -23.90 -28.51
CA GLN A 151 -2.06 -24.42 -28.36
C GLN A 151 -1.03 -23.30 -28.32
N ASP A 152 -1.24 -22.21 -29.07
CA ASP A 152 -0.30 -21.09 -29.13
C ASP A 152 -0.19 -20.33 -27.79
N VAL A 153 -1.18 -20.47 -26.93
CA VAL A 153 -1.25 -19.83 -25.61
C VAL A 153 -1.21 -20.81 -24.44
N GLU A 154 -0.87 -22.08 -24.70
CA GLU A 154 -0.84 -23.11 -23.67
C GLU A 154 0.21 -22.84 -22.60
N GLY A 155 1.41 -22.42 -23.01
CA GLY A 155 2.47 -22.02 -22.06
C GLY A 155 2.05 -20.87 -21.16
N LEU A 156 1.42 -19.83 -21.72
CA LEU A 156 0.88 -18.70 -20.98
C LEU A 156 -0.21 -19.12 -19.99
N ARG A 157 -1.13 -19.98 -20.43
CA ARG A 157 -2.19 -20.55 -19.57
C ARG A 157 -1.60 -21.34 -18.41
N ASN A 158 -0.64 -22.22 -18.68
CA ASN A 158 0.03 -23.00 -17.64
C ASN A 158 0.77 -22.10 -16.65
N ALA A 159 1.46 -21.08 -17.10
CA ALA A 159 2.13 -20.11 -16.24
C ALA A 159 1.13 -19.33 -15.37
N ALA A 160 -0.02 -18.94 -15.93
CA ALA A 160 -1.09 -18.25 -15.18
C ALA A 160 -1.64 -19.12 -14.05
N ILE A 161 -1.97 -20.36 -14.35
CA ILE A 161 -2.50 -21.32 -13.36
C ILE A 161 -1.44 -21.65 -12.32
N CYS A 162 -0.21 -21.97 -12.73
CA CYS A 162 0.89 -22.28 -11.80
C CYS A 162 1.18 -21.10 -10.84
N ARG A 163 1.15 -19.87 -11.33
CA ARG A 163 1.30 -18.69 -10.47
C ARG A 163 0.21 -18.62 -9.39
N ALA A 164 -1.05 -18.81 -9.77
CA ALA A 164 -2.16 -18.77 -8.82
C ALA A 164 -2.05 -19.89 -7.78
N GLU A 165 -1.76 -21.11 -8.21
CA GLU A 165 -1.64 -22.28 -7.35
C GLU A 165 -0.43 -22.21 -6.43
N SER A 166 0.73 -21.76 -6.91
CA SER A 166 1.94 -21.60 -6.09
C SER A 166 1.78 -20.50 -5.04
N ASP A 167 1.21 -19.35 -5.41
CA ASP A 167 0.88 -18.27 -4.44
C ASP A 167 -0.09 -18.76 -3.37
N TRP A 168 -1.07 -19.58 -3.76
CA TRP A 168 -2.04 -20.19 -2.83
C TRP A 168 -1.36 -21.20 -1.89
N LEU A 169 -0.52 -22.12 -2.42
CA LEU A 169 0.19 -23.13 -1.61
C LEU A 169 1.06 -22.49 -0.54
N ILE A 170 1.92 -21.56 -0.92
CA ILE A 170 2.79 -20.86 0.03
C ILE A 170 1.99 -19.99 1.00
N GLY A 171 0.98 -19.30 0.50
CA GLY A 171 0.14 -18.44 1.33
C GLY A 171 -0.61 -19.20 2.42
N ILE A 172 -1.27 -20.30 2.07
CA ILE A 172 -2.05 -21.08 3.04
C ILE A 172 -1.17 -21.85 4.01
N ASN A 173 -0.16 -22.56 3.50
CA ASN A 173 0.72 -23.38 4.34
C ASN A 173 1.62 -22.53 5.22
N GLY A 174 2.26 -21.49 4.67
CA GLY A 174 3.06 -20.56 5.43
C GLY A 174 2.25 -19.86 6.54
N THR A 175 1.06 -19.34 6.21
CA THR A 175 0.18 -18.71 7.20
C THR A 175 -0.28 -19.67 8.28
N ARG A 176 -0.71 -20.89 7.92
CA ARG A 176 -1.16 -21.89 8.90
C ARG A 176 0.00 -22.39 9.77
N ALA A 177 1.17 -22.64 9.17
CA ALA A 177 2.36 -23.10 9.90
C ALA A 177 2.84 -22.05 10.91
N MET A 178 2.99 -20.79 10.50
CA MET A 178 3.41 -19.70 11.40
C MET A 178 2.35 -19.39 12.46
N THR A 179 1.08 -19.50 12.12
CA THR A 179 -0.02 -19.35 13.09
C THR A 179 -0.02 -20.50 14.10
N ALA A 180 0.15 -21.75 13.65
CA ALA A 180 0.26 -22.92 14.53
C ALA A 180 1.47 -22.80 15.46
N PHE A 181 2.63 -22.39 14.92
CA PHE A 181 3.84 -22.13 15.71
C PHE A 181 3.60 -21.09 16.82
N ASN A 182 3.05 -19.93 16.46
CA ASN A 182 2.81 -18.86 17.42
C ASN A 182 1.69 -19.16 18.42
N SER A 183 0.83 -20.13 18.12
CA SER A 183 -0.31 -20.53 18.98
C SER A 183 -0.04 -21.75 19.85
N LYS A 184 1.16 -22.36 19.79
CA LYS A 184 1.55 -23.54 20.61
C LYS A 184 1.37 -23.30 22.11
N THR A 185 1.65 -22.10 22.58
CA THR A 185 1.55 -21.71 24.01
C THR A 185 0.17 -21.22 24.44
N GLY A 186 -0.84 -21.37 23.58
CA GLY A 186 -2.22 -20.94 23.82
C GLY A 186 -2.64 -19.73 23.00
N GLY A 187 -3.96 -19.55 22.84
CA GLY A 187 -4.54 -18.50 22.02
C GLY A 187 -4.52 -18.81 20.52
N PHE A 188 -5.04 -17.88 19.74
CA PHE A 188 -4.98 -17.92 18.28
C PHE A 188 -4.27 -16.65 17.75
N HIS A 189 -3.03 -16.80 17.33
CA HIS A 189 -2.16 -15.73 16.89
C HIS A 189 -1.96 -15.79 15.38
N LEU A 190 -2.93 -15.23 14.63
CA LEU A 190 -2.86 -15.18 13.17
C LEU A 190 -1.56 -14.52 12.72
N THR A 191 -0.77 -15.26 11.97
CA THR A 191 0.54 -14.85 11.44
C THR A 191 0.54 -15.11 9.94
N THR A 192 0.21 -14.07 9.18
CA THR A 192 0.08 -14.13 7.73
C THR A 192 1.44 -14.07 7.05
N VAL A 193 1.62 -14.92 6.05
CA VAL A 193 2.83 -15.02 5.23
C VAL A 193 2.43 -15.12 3.77
N GLY A 194 3.19 -14.50 2.88
CA GLY A 194 2.94 -14.55 1.44
C GLY A 194 4.15 -14.09 0.64
N ARG A 195 4.29 -14.59 -0.58
CA ARG A 195 5.44 -14.38 -1.46
C ARG A 195 5.75 -12.89 -1.76
N VAL A 196 4.75 -12.04 -1.79
CA VAL A 196 4.91 -10.59 -2.04
C VAL A 196 4.78 -9.77 -0.78
N GLN A 197 3.81 -10.12 0.08
CA GLN A 197 3.53 -9.41 1.33
C GLN A 197 4.72 -9.45 2.30
N THR A 198 5.34 -10.61 2.45
CA THR A 198 6.41 -10.80 3.44
C THR A 198 7.71 -10.10 3.04
N PRO A 199 8.22 -10.18 1.79
CA PRO A 199 9.37 -9.38 1.36
C PRO A 199 9.11 -7.87 1.46
N THR A 200 7.90 -7.41 1.12
CA THR A 200 7.53 -6.00 1.30
C THR A 200 7.63 -5.57 2.75
N LEU A 201 7.17 -6.42 3.68
CA LEU A 201 7.31 -6.17 5.12
C LEU A 201 8.77 -6.18 5.56
N ALA A 202 9.57 -7.11 5.04
CA ALA A 202 11.00 -7.20 5.34
C ALA A 202 11.75 -5.91 4.97
N MET A 203 11.46 -5.33 3.81
CA MET A 203 12.04 -4.04 3.39
C MET A 203 11.77 -2.92 4.42
N VAL A 204 10.54 -2.85 4.96
CA VAL A 204 10.16 -1.83 5.95
C VAL A 204 10.87 -2.10 7.28
N VAL A 205 10.94 -3.36 7.71
CA VAL A 205 11.63 -3.76 8.95
C VAL A 205 13.13 -3.49 8.85
N GLU A 206 13.78 -3.85 7.75
CA GLU A 206 15.21 -3.63 7.53
C GLU A 206 15.56 -2.13 7.48
N ARG A 207 14.69 -1.31 6.87
CA ARG A 207 14.85 0.14 6.89
C ARG A 207 14.82 0.69 8.31
N GLU A 208 13.87 0.26 9.12
CA GLU A 208 13.74 0.70 10.52
C GLU A 208 14.90 0.17 11.37
N ASP A 209 15.36 -1.06 11.14
CA ASP A 209 16.54 -1.62 11.81
C ASP A 209 17.81 -0.82 11.49
N ARG A 210 18.00 -0.42 10.22
CA ARG A 210 19.08 0.49 9.83
C ARG A 210 18.99 1.85 10.52
N ILE A 211 17.77 2.40 10.67
CA ILE A 211 17.55 3.67 11.38
C ILE A 211 17.91 3.53 12.86
N ARG A 212 17.49 2.45 13.53
CA ARG A 212 17.77 2.20 14.95
C ARG A 212 19.26 1.97 15.24
N LYS A 213 19.95 1.25 14.35
CA LYS A 213 21.39 0.96 14.45
C LYS A 213 22.27 2.12 13.99
N PHE A 214 21.67 3.16 13.40
CA PHE A 214 22.42 4.26 12.84
C PHE A 214 23.13 5.06 13.95
N LYS A 215 24.43 5.27 13.74
CA LYS A 215 25.26 6.15 14.59
C LYS A 215 25.61 7.39 13.80
N SER A 216 25.18 8.54 14.30
CA SER A 216 25.50 9.82 13.69
C SER A 216 27.00 10.09 13.77
N ARG A 217 27.57 10.67 12.69
CA ARG A 217 28.95 11.12 12.59
C ARG A 217 28.97 12.61 12.32
N ASP A 218 29.82 13.35 13.04
CA ASP A 218 30.03 14.74 12.76
C ASP A 218 30.82 14.90 11.46
N TYR A 219 30.53 15.94 10.70
CA TYR A 219 31.27 16.36 9.52
C TYR A 219 31.17 17.88 9.36
N TRP A 220 32.09 18.42 8.59
CA TRP A 220 32.18 19.85 8.35
C TRP A 220 32.13 20.15 6.85
N GLU A 221 31.45 21.25 6.53
CA GLU A 221 31.38 21.81 5.18
C GLU A 221 31.83 23.28 5.24
N LEU A 222 32.53 23.75 4.21
CA LEU A 222 32.91 25.12 4.11
C LEU A 222 32.13 25.82 3.01
N GLU A 223 31.57 26.96 3.35
CA GLU A 223 30.93 27.88 2.40
C GLU A 223 31.74 29.20 2.42
N ALA A 224 32.22 29.59 1.25
CA ALA A 224 32.88 30.85 1.03
C ALA A 224 31.95 31.84 0.35
N ARG A 225 32.14 33.12 0.61
CA ARG A 225 31.55 34.24 -0.11
C ARG A 225 32.62 34.98 -0.85
N PHE A 226 32.47 35.13 -2.15
CA PHE A 226 33.44 35.77 -3.03
C PHE A 226 32.88 37.08 -3.57
N GLY A 227 33.69 38.13 -3.51
CA GLY A 227 33.41 39.44 -4.09
C GLY A 227 34.06 39.59 -5.47
N CYS A 228 33.30 40.01 -6.49
CA CYS A 228 33.75 40.30 -7.84
C CYS A 228 33.21 41.66 -8.30
N ALA A 229 33.59 42.13 -9.46
CA ALA A 229 33.20 43.44 -10.00
C ALA A 229 31.65 43.57 -10.15
N ALA A 230 30.95 42.49 -10.38
CA ALA A 230 29.50 42.45 -10.59
C ALA A 230 28.68 42.16 -9.31
N GLY A 231 29.30 41.92 -8.15
CA GLY A 231 28.66 41.63 -6.88
C GLY A 231 29.30 40.44 -6.14
N GLU A 232 28.52 39.78 -5.32
CA GLU A 232 29.00 38.65 -4.51
C GLU A 232 28.33 37.34 -4.94
N TYR A 233 28.99 36.20 -4.73
CA TYR A 233 28.47 34.88 -4.96
C TYR A 233 29.02 33.87 -3.93
N PRO A 234 28.22 32.83 -3.56
CA PRO A 234 28.68 31.78 -2.66
C PRO A 234 29.49 30.71 -3.40
N GLY A 235 30.40 30.04 -2.70
CA GLY A 235 31.11 28.86 -3.19
C GLY A 235 31.21 27.80 -2.08
N ARG A 236 30.97 26.53 -2.40
CA ARG A 236 31.12 25.43 -1.47
C ARG A 236 32.41 24.69 -1.74
N TRP A 237 33.23 24.54 -0.72
CA TRP A 237 34.47 23.79 -0.83
C TRP A 237 34.22 22.34 -1.21
N PHE A 238 35.10 21.78 -2.03
CA PHE A 238 35.09 20.37 -2.36
C PHE A 238 36.51 19.86 -2.67
N ASP A 239 36.70 18.56 -2.37
CA ASP A 239 37.95 17.87 -2.72
C ASP A 239 37.92 17.44 -4.18
N GLU A 240 38.74 18.05 -5.04
CA GLU A 240 38.85 17.72 -6.46
C GLU A 240 39.37 16.28 -6.71
N LYS A 241 40.09 15.71 -5.72
CA LYS A 241 40.69 14.37 -5.80
C LYS A 241 39.83 13.29 -5.14
N PHE A 242 38.63 13.65 -4.61
CA PHE A 242 37.76 12.75 -3.87
C PHE A 242 37.42 11.52 -4.70
N LYS A 243 37.66 10.36 -4.10
CA LYS A 243 37.14 9.07 -4.56
C LYS A 243 36.23 8.49 -3.49
N LYS A 244 35.00 8.18 -3.85
CA LYS A 244 34.04 7.63 -2.88
C LYS A 244 34.52 6.29 -2.35
N PRO A 245 34.76 6.15 -1.02
CA PRO A 245 35.09 4.86 -0.42
C PRO A 245 33.96 3.86 -0.61
N GLU A 246 34.31 2.60 -0.83
CA GLU A 246 33.35 1.51 -0.91
C GLU A 246 32.65 1.36 0.46
N GLY A 247 31.32 1.24 0.45
CA GLY A 247 30.52 1.05 1.67
C GLY A 247 30.22 2.31 2.48
N ASP A 248 30.82 3.47 2.23
CA ASP A 248 30.46 4.73 2.91
C ASP A 248 29.47 5.56 2.11
N GLU A 249 28.17 5.38 2.39
CA GLU A 249 27.09 6.12 1.74
C GLU A 249 27.14 7.63 2.05
N HIS A 250 27.78 8.04 3.15
CA HIS A 250 27.83 9.43 3.63
C HIS A 250 29.05 10.21 3.10
N ALA A 251 30.04 9.52 2.54
CA ALA A 251 31.20 10.17 2.00
C ALA A 251 30.87 10.89 0.69
N THR A 252 31.18 12.20 0.63
CA THR A 252 31.05 13.05 -0.56
C THR A 252 32.23 13.99 -0.65
N ALA A 253 32.51 14.50 -1.85
CA ALA A 253 33.61 15.48 -2.07
C ALA A 253 33.48 16.75 -1.22
N PHE A 254 32.30 17.09 -0.73
CA PHE A 254 32.02 18.31 0.02
C PHE A 254 32.18 18.18 1.54
N ARG A 255 32.43 16.95 2.04
CA ARG A 255 32.45 16.67 3.48
C ARG A 255 33.85 16.42 4.00
N LEU A 256 34.22 17.12 5.05
CA LEU A 256 35.39 16.88 5.86
C LEU A 256 35.01 16.19 7.15
N TRP A 257 35.80 15.18 7.53
CA TRP A 257 35.54 14.35 8.72
C TRP A 257 36.38 14.79 9.92
N ASP A 258 37.21 15.83 9.74
CA ASP A 258 38.06 16.43 10.79
C ASP A 258 37.86 17.93 10.83
N LYS A 259 37.54 18.44 12.04
CA LYS A 259 37.35 19.86 12.31
C LYS A 259 38.64 20.65 12.08
N ALA A 260 39.77 20.08 12.49
CA ALA A 260 41.07 20.76 12.37
C ALA A 260 41.44 21.01 10.90
N GLN A 261 41.14 20.04 10.03
CA GLN A 261 41.31 20.19 8.58
C GLN A 261 40.42 21.29 8.00
N ALA A 262 39.14 21.34 8.43
CA ALA A 262 38.23 22.41 7.98
C ALA A 262 38.69 23.80 8.40
N GLU A 263 39.12 23.94 9.64
CA GLU A 263 39.66 25.23 10.15
C GLU A 263 41.00 25.61 9.48
N ALA A 264 41.84 24.64 9.15
CA ALA A 264 43.09 24.88 8.43
C ALA A 264 42.81 25.40 7.01
N ILE A 265 41.86 24.83 6.28
CA ILE A 265 41.43 25.30 4.96
C ILE A 265 40.88 26.73 5.07
N ARG A 266 39.99 26.98 6.06
CA ARG A 266 39.45 28.31 6.32
C ARG A 266 40.55 29.33 6.52
N SER A 267 41.51 29.05 7.43
CA SER A 267 42.60 29.94 7.77
C SER A 267 43.53 30.20 6.58
N LYS A 268 43.74 29.18 5.75
CA LYS A 268 44.56 29.26 4.54
C LYS A 268 43.96 30.19 3.48
N CYS A 269 42.65 30.16 3.33
CA CYS A 269 41.92 30.84 2.25
C CYS A 269 41.32 32.20 2.65
N ALA A 270 41.11 32.47 3.95
CA ALA A 270 40.45 33.68 4.43
C ALA A 270 41.18 34.94 3.98
N GLY A 271 40.45 35.88 3.36
CA GLY A 271 41.00 37.15 2.85
C GLY A 271 41.99 37.01 1.70
N LYS A 272 42.19 35.80 1.13
CA LYS A 272 43.08 35.56 -0.01
C LYS A 272 42.37 35.73 -1.33
N PRO A 273 43.03 36.19 -2.38
CA PRO A 273 42.44 36.25 -3.71
C PRO A 273 42.18 34.87 -4.28
N GLY A 274 41.02 34.71 -4.96
CA GLY A 274 40.66 33.51 -5.68
C GLY A 274 40.67 33.72 -7.19
N VAL A 275 41.04 32.70 -7.94
CA VAL A 275 41.00 32.72 -9.42
C VAL A 275 39.81 31.88 -9.89
N VAL A 276 38.98 32.49 -10.74
CA VAL A 276 37.74 31.86 -11.24
C VAL A 276 37.96 31.12 -12.54
N SER A 277 37.50 29.91 -12.61
CA SER A 277 37.25 29.21 -13.87
C SER A 277 35.74 28.88 -13.98
N GLU A 278 35.17 29.16 -15.14
CA GLU A 278 33.72 28.96 -15.36
C GLU A 278 33.51 28.15 -16.63
N GLU A 279 32.61 27.18 -16.54
CA GLU A 279 32.15 26.37 -17.67
C GLU A 279 30.63 26.41 -17.72
N ALA A 280 30.09 26.82 -18.84
CA ALA A 280 28.66 26.84 -19.09
C ALA A 280 28.28 25.78 -20.13
N LYS A 281 27.35 24.87 -19.79
CA LYS A 281 26.87 23.78 -20.64
C LYS A 281 25.37 23.85 -20.80
N PRO A 282 24.86 23.70 -22.04
CA PRO A 282 23.44 23.48 -22.24
C PRO A 282 23.04 22.10 -21.70
N SER A 283 21.88 22.02 -21.08
CA SER A 283 21.30 20.78 -20.59
C SER A 283 19.82 20.72 -20.96
N THR A 284 19.31 19.54 -21.29
CA THR A 284 17.92 19.35 -21.62
C THR A 284 17.28 18.35 -20.68
N GLN A 285 16.02 18.61 -20.30
CA GLN A 285 15.23 17.74 -19.46
C GLN A 285 13.94 17.36 -20.20
N LEU A 286 13.81 16.08 -20.55
CA LEU A 286 12.60 15.54 -21.12
C LEU A 286 11.48 15.49 -20.07
N SER A 287 10.22 15.64 -20.51
CA SER A 287 9.06 15.40 -19.64
C SER A 287 9.12 13.99 -19.05
N PRO A 288 8.58 13.74 -17.87
CA PRO A 288 8.31 12.37 -17.42
C PRO A 288 7.43 11.63 -18.44
N LEU A 289 7.50 10.28 -18.46
CA LEU A 289 6.61 9.44 -19.27
C LEU A 289 5.16 9.55 -18.80
N LEU A 290 4.22 9.07 -19.60
CA LEU A 290 2.81 8.90 -19.21
C LEU A 290 2.71 8.08 -17.92
N PHE A 291 1.58 8.16 -17.25
CA PHE A 291 1.34 7.43 -16.02
C PHE A 291 0.98 5.96 -16.27
N ASP A 292 1.68 5.08 -15.55
CA ASP A 292 1.14 3.82 -15.07
C ASP A 292 0.48 4.04 -13.69
N LEU A 293 -0.14 3.01 -13.13
CA LEU A 293 -0.78 3.13 -11.82
C LEU A 293 0.20 3.48 -10.71
N THR A 294 1.36 2.85 -10.68
CA THR A 294 2.36 3.04 -9.62
C THR A 294 2.90 4.47 -9.60
N SER A 295 3.27 5.01 -10.75
CA SER A 295 3.75 6.39 -10.86
C SER A 295 2.66 7.41 -10.53
N LEU A 296 1.40 7.15 -10.93
CA LEU A 296 0.26 7.98 -10.53
C LEU A 296 0.05 7.98 -9.01
N GLN A 297 0.11 6.81 -8.38
CA GLN A 297 -0.01 6.68 -6.92
C GLN A 297 1.11 7.41 -6.18
N ARG A 298 2.34 7.30 -6.68
CA ARG A 298 3.51 7.98 -6.10
C ARG A 298 3.38 9.50 -6.16
N GLU A 299 2.99 10.03 -7.32
CA GLU A 299 2.86 11.48 -7.50
C GLU A 299 1.66 12.04 -6.73
N ALA A 300 0.52 11.34 -6.72
CA ALA A 300 -0.64 11.70 -5.91
C ALA A 300 -0.36 11.67 -4.40
N ASN A 301 0.44 10.71 -3.93
CA ASN A 301 0.89 10.67 -2.54
C ASN A 301 1.83 11.84 -2.20
N GLY A 302 2.80 12.14 -3.07
CA GLY A 302 3.71 13.26 -2.89
C GLY A 302 2.99 14.61 -2.84
N ARG A 303 2.13 14.89 -3.83
CA ARG A 303 1.45 16.19 -3.98
C ARG A 303 0.26 16.38 -3.03
N PHE A 304 -0.58 15.35 -2.89
CA PHE A 304 -1.87 15.47 -2.21
C PHE A 304 -1.96 14.67 -0.90
N GLY A 305 -0.97 13.85 -0.58
CA GLY A 305 -1.00 12.94 0.56
C GLY A 305 -2.00 11.78 0.40
N PHE A 306 -2.49 11.50 -0.81
CA PHE A 306 -3.40 10.40 -1.06
C PHE A 306 -2.68 9.07 -0.89
N SER A 307 -3.31 8.12 -0.19
CA SER A 307 -2.79 6.76 -0.14
C SER A 307 -2.89 6.07 -1.50
N ALA A 308 -2.06 5.06 -1.73
CA ALA A 308 -2.11 4.26 -2.95
C ALA A 308 -3.51 3.68 -3.22
N ARG A 309 -4.21 3.26 -2.17
CA ARG A 309 -5.58 2.77 -2.24
C ARG A 309 -6.58 3.86 -2.66
N VAL A 310 -6.49 5.04 -2.05
CA VAL A 310 -7.38 6.17 -2.39
C VAL A 310 -7.15 6.59 -3.83
N THR A 311 -5.90 6.71 -4.27
CA THR A 311 -5.57 7.05 -5.67
C THR A 311 -6.16 6.04 -6.65
N LEU A 312 -6.03 4.73 -6.37
CA LEU A 312 -6.64 3.69 -7.20
C LEU A 312 -8.16 3.81 -7.24
N GLN A 313 -8.82 4.04 -6.10
CA GLN A 313 -10.27 4.20 -6.04
C GLN A 313 -10.77 5.39 -6.87
N LEU A 314 -10.06 6.53 -6.79
CA LEU A 314 -10.37 7.73 -7.57
C LEU A 314 -10.16 7.49 -9.08
N ALA A 315 -9.03 6.91 -9.47
CA ALA A 315 -8.75 6.57 -10.86
C ALA A 315 -9.76 5.56 -11.42
N GLN A 316 -10.16 4.57 -10.61
CA GLN A 316 -11.20 3.59 -10.97
C GLN A 316 -12.56 4.27 -11.17
N ALA A 317 -12.94 5.23 -10.32
CA ALA A 317 -14.18 6.00 -10.49
C ALA A 317 -14.14 6.86 -11.77
N LEU A 318 -13.01 7.48 -12.05
CA LEU A 318 -12.81 8.27 -13.29
C LEU A 318 -12.91 7.40 -14.55
N TYR A 319 -12.47 6.14 -14.48
CA TYR A 319 -12.61 5.17 -15.56
C TYR A 319 -14.04 4.58 -15.65
N GLU A 320 -14.59 4.07 -14.53
CA GLU A 320 -15.83 3.28 -14.57
C GLU A 320 -17.09 4.14 -14.58
N LYS A 321 -17.16 5.12 -13.69
CA LYS A 321 -18.33 5.99 -13.50
C LYS A 321 -18.33 7.16 -14.47
N HIS A 322 -17.21 7.89 -14.54
CA HIS A 322 -17.12 9.13 -15.31
C HIS A 322 -16.68 8.92 -16.75
N LYS A 323 -16.01 7.79 -17.06
CA LYS A 323 -15.50 7.46 -18.41
C LYS A 323 -14.48 8.45 -18.97
N VAL A 324 -13.81 9.21 -18.12
CA VAL A 324 -12.91 10.30 -18.52
C VAL A 324 -11.43 9.91 -18.52
N LEU A 325 -11.07 8.76 -17.98
CA LEU A 325 -9.72 8.18 -18.06
C LEU A 325 -9.75 6.78 -18.67
N THR A 326 -8.62 6.34 -19.21
CA THR A 326 -8.39 4.96 -19.64
C THR A 326 -8.25 4.05 -18.42
N TYR A 327 -8.16 2.74 -18.64
CA TYR A 327 -8.08 1.75 -17.55
C TYR A 327 -6.87 2.00 -16.63
N PRO A 328 -7.08 2.16 -15.32
CA PRO A 328 -5.99 2.63 -14.44
C PRO A 328 -5.04 1.54 -13.94
N ARG A 329 -5.39 0.25 -14.07
CA ARG A 329 -4.52 -0.84 -13.55
C ARG A 329 -3.57 -1.32 -14.63
N THR A 330 -2.63 -0.48 -14.99
CA THR A 330 -1.61 -0.74 -16.01
C THR A 330 -0.21 -0.49 -15.45
N ASP A 331 0.76 -1.22 -15.97
CA ASP A 331 2.20 -1.02 -15.78
C ASP A 331 2.85 -0.27 -16.95
N ALA A 332 2.12 -0.09 -18.06
CA ALA A 332 2.63 0.58 -19.23
C ALA A 332 2.61 2.10 -19.09
N ARG A 333 3.66 2.72 -19.59
CA ARG A 333 3.84 4.18 -19.70
C ARG A 333 3.88 4.64 -21.17
N ALA A 334 3.41 3.79 -22.07
CA ALA A 334 3.39 3.99 -23.51
C ALA A 334 1.97 3.83 -24.06
N LEU A 335 1.75 4.34 -25.26
CA LEU A 335 0.51 4.18 -26.04
C LEU A 335 0.75 3.22 -27.21
N PRO A 336 -0.30 2.58 -27.73
CA PRO A 336 -0.24 1.80 -28.97
C PRO A 336 0.18 2.68 -30.17
N GLU A 337 0.87 2.07 -31.12
CA GLU A 337 1.38 2.79 -32.28
C GLU A 337 0.27 3.32 -33.20
N ASP A 338 -0.92 2.72 -33.14
CA ASP A 338 -2.13 3.15 -33.86
C ASP A 338 -2.93 4.25 -33.16
N TYR A 339 -2.48 4.74 -31.98
CA TYR A 339 -3.20 5.73 -31.17
C TYR A 339 -2.96 7.18 -31.58
N LEU A 340 -2.15 7.46 -32.60
CA LEU A 340 -1.85 8.81 -33.06
C LEU A 340 -3.11 9.64 -33.38
N ALA A 341 -4.05 9.04 -34.13
CA ALA A 341 -5.32 9.70 -34.48
C ALA A 341 -6.19 9.92 -33.24
N THR A 342 -6.29 8.92 -32.37
CA THR A 342 -7.04 8.97 -31.10
C THR A 342 -6.50 10.07 -30.19
N VAL A 343 -5.17 10.17 -30.04
CA VAL A 343 -4.54 11.25 -29.27
C VAL A 343 -4.91 12.62 -29.82
N SER A 344 -4.88 12.79 -31.13
CA SER A 344 -5.26 14.06 -31.80
C SER A 344 -6.73 14.39 -31.58
N GLU A 345 -7.60 13.40 -31.50
CA GLU A 345 -9.02 13.59 -31.20
C GLU A 345 -9.22 13.98 -29.72
N VAL A 346 -8.57 13.29 -28.80
CA VAL A 346 -8.60 13.61 -27.36
C VAL A 346 -8.13 15.05 -27.13
N MET A 347 -7.06 15.51 -27.80
CA MET A 347 -6.58 16.90 -27.68
C MET A 347 -7.66 17.93 -27.99
N ARG A 348 -8.52 17.65 -28.96
CA ARG A 348 -9.61 18.60 -29.36
C ARG A 348 -10.78 18.63 -28.39
N THR A 349 -10.92 17.59 -27.56
CA THR A 349 -12.08 17.40 -26.66
C THR A 349 -11.74 17.67 -25.20
N LEU A 350 -10.51 18.05 -24.88
CA LEU A 350 -10.14 18.42 -23.52
C LEU A 350 -10.92 19.66 -23.03
N PRO A 351 -11.22 19.76 -21.71
CA PRO A 351 -11.81 20.93 -21.10
C PRO A 351 -11.06 22.25 -21.43
N ASP A 352 -11.78 23.37 -21.48
CA ASP A 352 -11.27 24.69 -21.91
C ASP A 352 -9.98 25.10 -21.18
N GLN A 353 -9.82 24.77 -19.92
CA GLN A 353 -8.62 25.08 -19.15
C GLN A 353 -7.33 24.46 -19.72
N TYR A 354 -7.44 23.36 -20.47
CA TYR A 354 -6.31 22.68 -21.12
C TYR A 354 -6.17 23.03 -22.60
N ALA A 355 -7.19 23.68 -23.18
CA ALA A 355 -7.25 24.03 -24.61
C ALA A 355 -6.03 24.84 -25.09
N PRO A 356 -5.48 25.82 -24.34
CA PRO A 356 -4.28 26.55 -24.75
C PRO A 356 -3.10 25.63 -25.07
N PHE A 357 -2.87 24.64 -24.21
CA PHE A 357 -1.77 23.68 -24.35
C PHE A 357 -2.02 22.68 -25.49
N ALA A 358 -3.25 22.16 -25.58
CA ALA A 358 -3.64 21.21 -26.62
C ALA A 358 -3.59 21.87 -28.02
N ASN A 359 -4.04 23.12 -28.15
CA ASN A 359 -3.98 23.90 -29.40
C ASN A 359 -2.54 24.18 -29.80
N GLU A 360 -1.64 24.50 -28.85
CA GLU A 360 -0.21 24.68 -29.12
C GLU A 360 0.41 23.39 -29.66
N ILE A 361 0.19 22.24 -28.98
CA ILE A 361 0.68 20.92 -29.43
C ILE A 361 0.19 20.64 -30.88
N THR A 362 -1.08 20.90 -31.16
CA THR A 362 -1.69 20.64 -32.48
C THR A 362 -1.12 21.58 -33.54
N ARG A 363 -0.99 22.87 -33.23
CA ARG A 363 -0.44 23.89 -34.14
C ARG A 363 1.00 23.60 -34.53
N GLN A 364 1.80 23.13 -33.57
CA GLN A 364 3.21 22.82 -33.79
C GLN A 364 3.45 21.39 -34.35
N GLY A 365 2.41 20.58 -34.47
CA GLY A 365 2.53 19.21 -34.99
C GLY A 365 3.37 18.28 -34.10
N TRP A 366 3.33 18.48 -32.80
CA TRP A 366 4.14 17.67 -31.86
C TRP A 366 3.60 16.27 -31.64
N VAL A 367 2.36 15.97 -31.98
CA VAL A 367 1.81 14.61 -32.02
C VAL A 367 2.34 13.90 -33.25
N LYS A 368 3.41 13.17 -33.11
CA LYS A 368 4.10 12.43 -34.19
C LYS A 368 4.61 11.08 -33.72
N PRO A 369 4.89 10.12 -34.64
CA PRO A 369 5.48 8.83 -34.27
C PRO A 369 6.75 9.03 -33.43
N ASN A 370 6.73 8.47 -32.23
CA ASN A 370 7.85 8.56 -31.29
C ASN A 370 7.86 7.30 -30.41
N LYS A 371 8.87 6.47 -30.51
CA LYS A 371 9.02 5.21 -29.74
C LYS A 371 9.13 5.39 -28.22
N ARG A 372 9.32 6.63 -27.73
CA ARG A 372 9.24 6.97 -26.32
C ARG A 372 7.79 6.97 -25.83
N ILE A 373 6.82 7.34 -26.69
CA ILE A 373 5.41 7.53 -26.35
C ILE A 373 4.57 6.40 -26.97
N PHE A 374 4.77 6.10 -28.27
CA PHE A 374 3.99 5.12 -29.01
C PHE A 374 4.86 3.88 -29.26
N ASN A 375 4.64 2.80 -28.51
CA ASN A 375 5.48 1.61 -28.58
C ASN A 375 4.75 0.37 -28.06
N ASN A 376 4.30 -0.48 -29.00
CA ASN A 376 3.60 -1.73 -28.68
C ASN A 376 4.45 -2.71 -27.83
N ALA A 377 5.78 -2.71 -27.99
CA ALA A 377 6.65 -3.60 -27.20
C ALA A 377 6.72 -3.23 -25.71
N LYS A 378 6.28 -2.02 -25.34
CA LYS A 378 6.20 -1.55 -23.93
C LYS A 378 4.79 -1.64 -23.34
N ILE A 379 3.90 -2.37 -24.00
CA ILE A 379 2.53 -2.56 -23.55
C ILE A 379 2.32 -4.05 -23.33
N SER A 380 2.00 -4.41 -22.08
CA SER A 380 1.61 -5.78 -21.73
C SER A 380 0.13 -6.01 -22.06
N ASP A 381 -0.74 -5.76 -21.13
CA ASP A 381 -2.19 -5.98 -21.22
C ASP A 381 -2.94 -4.66 -21.52
N HIS A 382 -2.45 -3.55 -20.98
CA HIS A 382 -3.04 -2.23 -21.06
C HIS A 382 -1.98 -1.17 -21.29
N PHE A 383 -2.37 -0.14 -22.06
CA PHE A 383 -1.52 1.03 -22.27
C PHE A 383 -1.65 2.05 -21.12
N ALA A 384 -0.87 3.13 -21.19
CA ALA A 384 -0.80 4.18 -20.17
C ALA A 384 -2.15 4.82 -19.84
N ILE A 385 -2.24 5.40 -18.63
CA ILE A 385 -3.40 6.15 -18.16
C ILE A 385 -3.39 7.52 -18.83
N ILE A 386 -4.42 7.79 -19.65
CA ILE A 386 -4.63 9.06 -20.35
C ILE A 386 -6.08 9.51 -20.25
N PRO A 387 -6.39 10.80 -20.49
CA PRO A 387 -7.77 11.25 -20.66
C PRO A 387 -8.41 10.58 -21.88
N THR A 388 -9.73 10.42 -21.83
CA THR A 388 -10.55 10.02 -22.99
C THR A 388 -11.13 11.26 -23.65
N GLY A 389 -11.85 11.08 -24.76
CA GLY A 389 -12.61 12.16 -25.37
C GLY A 389 -13.88 12.58 -24.61
N ALA A 390 -14.19 11.96 -23.47
CA ALA A 390 -15.35 12.32 -22.67
C ALA A 390 -15.05 13.52 -21.76
N LEU A 391 -15.99 14.46 -21.71
CA LEU A 391 -15.89 15.62 -20.81
C LEU A 391 -16.26 15.22 -19.37
N PRO A 392 -15.48 15.65 -18.38
CA PRO A 392 -15.79 15.37 -16.99
C PRO A 392 -17.05 16.12 -16.53
N LYS A 393 -17.95 15.39 -15.85
CA LYS A 393 -19.18 15.95 -15.27
C LYS A 393 -19.19 15.67 -13.78
N SER A 394 -19.40 16.70 -12.97
CA SER A 394 -19.59 16.59 -11.50
C SER A 394 -18.53 15.74 -10.80
N LEU A 395 -17.25 16.04 -11.01
CA LEU A 395 -16.15 15.44 -10.28
C LEU A 395 -16.09 16.02 -8.86
N SER A 396 -15.78 15.18 -7.87
CA SER A 396 -15.35 15.66 -6.55
C SER A 396 -13.96 16.31 -6.64
N ASP A 397 -13.60 17.12 -5.65
CA ASP A 397 -12.28 17.78 -5.60
C ASP A 397 -11.12 16.77 -5.70
N ALA A 398 -11.26 15.60 -5.07
CA ALA A 398 -10.25 14.54 -5.11
C ALA A 398 -10.17 13.90 -6.50
N GLU A 399 -11.31 13.62 -7.15
CA GLU A 399 -11.36 13.11 -8.52
C GLU A 399 -10.79 14.14 -9.51
N HIS A 400 -11.11 15.43 -9.30
CA HIS A 400 -10.57 16.51 -10.13
C HIS A 400 -9.05 16.59 -10.05
N LYS A 401 -8.45 16.47 -8.86
CA LYS A 401 -6.99 16.46 -8.66
C LYS A 401 -6.31 15.32 -9.44
N ILE A 402 -6.89 14.12 -9.43
CA ILE A 402 -6.34 12.99 -10.19
C ILE A 402 -6.51 13.20 -11.70
N TYR A 403 -7.67 13.70 -12.14
CA TYR A 403 -7.92 14.00 -13.54
C TYR A 403 -6.96 15.08 -14.07
N ASP A 404 -6.75 16.16 -13.33
CA ASP A 404 -5.82 17.25 -13.66
C ASP A 404 -4.38 16.72 -13.77
N LEU A 405 -3.96 15.91 -12.80
CA LEU A 405 -2.63 15.33 -12.78
C LEU A 405 -2.35 14.47 -14.03
N VAL A 406 -3.32 13.62 -14.42
CA VAL A 406 -3.21 12.77 -15.61
C VAL A 406 -3.24 13.61 -16.88
N THR A 407 -4.13 14.61 -16.96
CA THR A 407 -4.27 15.46 -18.15
C THR A 407 -3.04 16.32 -18.37
N LYS A 408 -2.48 16.93 -17.34
CA LYS A 408 -1.23 17.69 -17.42
C LYS A 408 -0.05 16.79 -17.88
N ARG A 409 0.06 15.57 -17.36
CA ARG A 409 1.08 14.61 -17.78
C ARG A 409 0.90 14.20 -19.24
N PHE A 410 -0.32 13.97 -19.68
CA PHE A 410 -0.66 13.65 -21.06
C PHE A 410 -0.27 14.78 -22.03
N LEU A 411 -0.51 16.03 -21.67
CA LEU A 411 -0.10 17.18 -22.47
C LEU A 411 1.43 17.35 -22.47
N ALA A 412 2.04 17.30 -21.29
CA ALA A 412 3.48 17.55 -21.10
C ALA A 412 4.36 16.59 -21.90
N VAL A 413 3.91 15.34 -22.12
CA VAL A 413 4.73 14.34 -22.84
C VAL A 413 4.94 14.69 -24.32
N PHE A 414 4.08 15.52 -24.90
CA PHE A 414 4.17 15.96 -26.29
C PHE A 414 4.94 17.28 -26.47
N TYR A 415 5.14 18.04 -25.39
CA TYR A 415 5.97 19.24 -25.42
C TYR A 415 7.45 18.91 -25.61
N PRO A 416 8.25 19.86 -26.17
CA PRO A 416 9.71 19.73 -26.23
C PRO A 416 10.33 19.65 -24.83
N ALA A 417 11.59 19.23 -24.77
CA ALA A 417 12.35 19.23 -23.54
C ALA A 417 12.43 20.65 -22.94
N ALA A 418 12.50 20.73 -21.63
CA ALA A 418 12.95 21.95 -20.95
C ALA A 418 14.44 22.11 -21.16
N GLU A 419 14.88 23.33 -21.50
CA GLU A 419 16.28 23.65 -21.78
C GLU A 419 16.83 24.55 -20.69
N TYR A 420 18.00 24.17 -20.17
CA TYR A 420 18.69 24.86 -19.11
C TYR A 420 20.10 25.22 -19.56
N GLN A 421 20.61 26.34 -19.08
CA GLN A 421 22.04 26.66 -19.06
C GLN A 421 22.56 26.33 -17.65
N ILE A 422 23.43 25.33 -17.56
CA ILE A 422 24.08 24.98 -16.31
C ILE A 422 25.47 25.59 -16.31
N THR A 423 25.73 26.49 -15.37
CA THR A 423 27.03 27.10 -15.19
C THR A 423 27.69 26.50 -13.95
N THR A 424 28.85 25.91 -14.14
CA THR A 424 29.73 25.44 -13.07
C THR A 424 30.89 26.38 -12.94
N ARG A 425 31.00 27.07 -11.80
CA ARG A 425 32.07 27.96 -11.47
C ARG A 425 32.97 27.36 -10.40
N ILE A 426 34.25 27.29 -10.65
CA ILE A 426 35.26 26.84 -9.68
C ILE A 426 36.14 28.05 -9.34
N THR A 427 36.12 28.44 -8.07
CA THR A 427 37.00 29.47 -7.53
C THR A 427 38.12 28.80 -6.75
N ARG A 428 39.39 29.01 -7.15
CA ARG A 428 40.53 28.41 -6.46
C ARG A 428 41.26 29.49 -5.66
N VAL A 429 41.35 29.21 -4.35
CA VAL A 429 42.02 30.08 -3.39
C VAL A 429 43.13 29.28 -2.73
N GLU A 430 44.40 29.68 -2.88
CA GLU A 430 45.58 28.99 -2.29
C GLU A 430 45.60 27.47 -2.57
N GLY A 431 45.06 27.04 -3.75
CA GLY A 431 45.01 25.64 -4.18
C GLY A 431 43.78 24.86 -3.66
N GLU A 432 42.92 25.49 -2.88
CA GLU A 432 41.62 24.94 -2.43
C GLU A 432 40.53 25.30 -3.43
N ALA A 433 39.65 24.36 -3.75
CA ALA A 433 38.59 24.54 -4.74
C ALA A 433 37.22 24.77 -4.12
N PHE A 434 36.53 25.79 -4.59
CA PHE A 434 35.16 26.13 -4.19
C PHE A 434 34.25 26.09 -5.41
N LYS A 435 33.21 25.28 -5.36
CA LYS A 435 32.25 25.10 -6.46
C LYS A 435 31.00 25.95 -6.23
N THR A 436 30.56 26.62 -7.28
CA THR A 436 29.26 27.29 -7.37
C THR A 436 28.53 26.76 -8.60
N GLU A 437 27.28 26.39 -8.45
CA GLU A 437 26.44 25.94 -9.58
C GLU A 437 25.30 26.93 -9.78
N GLY A 438 25.08 27.32 -11.02
CA GLY A 438 23.92 28.09 -11.48
C GLY A 438 23.14 27.29 -12.50
N LYS A 439 21.82 27.32 -12.41
CA LYS A 439 20.93 26.68 -13.37
C LYS A 439 19.91 27.73 -13.84
N VAL A 440 19.96 28.09 -15.08
CA VAL A 440 19.03 29.06 -15.69
C VAL A 440 18.13 28.32 -16.66
N LEU A 441 16.82 28.46 -16.48
CA LEU A 441 15.81 27.94 -17.42
C LEU A 441 15.78 28.84 -18.66
N VAL A 442 16.22 28.31 -19.80
CA VAL A 442 16.29 29.02 -21.08
C VAL A 442 14.97 28.88 -21.83
N ASN A 443 14.46 27.65 -21.89
CA ASN A 443 13.19 27.33 -22.51
C ASN A 443 12.41 26.39 -21.60
N PRO A 444 11.20 26.76 -21.14
CA PRO A 444 10.43 25.94 -20.21
C PRO A 444 9.95 24.63 -20.85
N GLY A 445 9.78 24.56 -22.16
CA GLY A 445 9.30 23.34 -22.81
C GLY A 445 8.06 22.77 -22.12
N TRP A 446 8.11 21.48 -21.74
CA TRP A 446 6.98 20.79 -21.07
C TRP A 446 6.60 21.36 -19.69
N LEU A 447 7.47 22.09 -19.03
CA LEU A 447 7.18 22.73 -17.74
C LEU A 447 6.08 23.80 -17.87
N THR A 448 5.88 24.36 -19.06
CA THR A 448 4.81 25.31 -19.35
C THR A 448 3.44 24.77 -18.96
N VAL A 449 3.19 23.46 -19.11
CA VAL A 449 1.92 22.81 -18.78
C VAL A 449 1.63 22.84 -17.27
N TYR A 450 2.68 22.81 -16.43
CA TYR A 450 2.56 22.83 -14.96
C TYR A 450 2.58 24.23 -14.37
N GLY A 451 3.04 25.24 -15.12
CA GLY A 451 3.04 26.65 -14.70
C GLY A 451 3.74 26.88 -13.36
N LYS A 452 3.04 27.57 -12.44
CA LYS A 452 3.60 27.88 -11.09
C LYS A 452 3.88 26.64 -10.23
N GLU A 453 3.25 25.50 -10.51
CA GLU A 453 3.50 24.24 -9.80
C GLU A 453 4.92 23.72 -10.06
N ALA A 454 5.39 23.84 -11.31
CA ALA A 454 6.76 23.47 -11.66
C ALA A 454 7.81 24.28 -10.88
N ALA A 455 7.53 25.58 -10.64
CA ALA A 455 8.41 26.45 -9.87
C ALA A 455 8.43 26.10 -8.35
N ASN A 456 7.35 25.48 -7.84
CA ASN A 456 7.30 25.06 -6.44
C ASN A 456 7.94 23.68 -6.23
N ASP A 457 7.78 22.75 -7.16
CA ASP A 457 8.47 21.45 -7.14
C ASP A 457 10.01 21.63 -7.26
N GLU A 458 10.46 22.65 -7.99
CA GLU A 458 11.87 23.04 -8.03
C GLU A 458 12.37 23.61 -6.69
N LYS A 459 11.53 24.32 -5.92
CA LYS A 459 11.92 24.87 -4.61
C LYS A 459 12.05 23.80 -3.52
N ASP A 460 11.29 22.70 -3.61
CA ASP A 460 11.35 21.60 -2.63
C ASP A 460 12.54 20.65 -2.85
N THR A 461 13.14 20.64 -4.03
CA THR A 461 14.44 20.01 -4.25
C THR A 461 15.53 20.98 -3.80
N LYS A 462 16.33 20.61 -2.78
CA LYS A 462 17.45 21.42 -2.24
C LYS A 462 18.48 21.87 -3.27
N GLU A 463 18.37 21.41 -4.51
CA GLU A 463 19.22 21.76 -5.65
C GLU A 463 18.67 22.93 -6.49
N SER A 464 17.43 23.33 -6.30
CA SER A 464 16.76 24.30 -7.19
C SER A 464 16.79 25.77 -6.72
N SER A 465 17.36 26.05 -5.59
CA SER A 465 17.65 27.43 -5.16
C SER A 465 19.08 27.85 -5.57
N ALA A 466 19.53 27.43 -6.76
CA ALA A 466 20.79 27.94 -7.29
C ALA A 466 20.67 29.48 -7.41
N PRO A 467 21.53 30.25 -6.71
CA PRO A 467 21.48 31.69 -6.76
C PRO A 467 21.69 32.16 -8.20
N GLN A 468 21.02 33.25 -8.56
CA GLN A 468 21.32 33.91 -9.84
C GLN A 468 22.79 34.28 -9.82
N LEU A 469 23.60 33.62 -10.65
CA LEU A 469 25.06 33.89 -10.67
C LEU A 469 25.32 35.26 -11.22
N VAL A 470 26.05 36.07 -10.45
CA VAL A 470 26.61 37.32 -10.93
C VAL A 470 27.64 37.04 -12.05
N ALA A 471 27.75 37.93 -13.03
CA ALA A 471 28.66 37.76 -14.16
C ALA A 471 30.12 37.84 -13.66
N VAL A 472 30.94 36.88 -14.06
CA VAL A 472 32.37 36.85 -13.78
C VAL A 472 33.11 36.45 -15.05
N LYS A 473 34.29 37.03 -15.29
CA LYS A 473 35.11 36.68 -16.46
C LYS A 473 36.01 35.48 -16.14
N GLN A 474 36.26 34.68 -17.16
CA GLN A 474 37.22 33.57 -17.07
C GLN A 474 38.58 34.10 -16.64
N GLY A 475 39.16 33.54 -15.57
CA GLY A 475 40.43 33.96 -15.00
C GLY A 475 40.35 35.22 -14.14
N GLU A 476 39.15 35.75 -13.87
CA GLU A 476 38.98 36.91 -12.98
C GLU A 476 39.47 36.57 -11.57
N THR A 477 40.18 37.53 -10.98
CA THR A 477 40.60 37.47 -9.59
C THR A 477 39.50 38.06 -8.72
N VAL A 478 39.03 37.30 -7.75
CA VAL A 478 37.96 37.67 -6.82
C VAL A 478 38.49 37.74 -5.39
N SER A 479 37.88 38.55 -4.55
CA SER A 479 38.20 38.60 -3.13
C SER A 479 37.44 37.50 -2.38
N THR A 480 38.08 36.87 -1.39
CA THR A 480 37.43 35.98 -0.46
C THR A 480 36.97 36.79 0.75
N GLU A 481 35.69 37.14 0.76
CA GLU A 481 35.08 38.00 1.76
C GLU A 481 34.90 37.30 3.10
N ASP A 482 34.40 36.05 3.07
CA ASP A 482 34.16 35.27 4.26
C ASP A 482 34.22 33.77 3.96
N ILE A 483 34.57 32.95 4.96
CA ILE A 483 34.48 31.48 4.91
C ILE A 483 33.88 30.96 6.20
N VAL A 484 32.73 30.37 6.09
CA VAL A 484 32.01 29.78 7.20
C VAL A 484 32.22 28.26 7.25
N VAL A 485 32.65 27.74 8.38
CA VAL A 485 32.75 26.32 8.67
C VAL A 485 31.45 25.88 9.33
N LYS A 486 30.66 25.08 8.63
CA LYS A 486 29.39 24.52 9.12
C LYS A 486 29.65 23.16 9.75
N SER A 487 29.35 23.04 11.03
CA SER A 487 29.34 21.74 11.73
C SER A 487 27.98 21.06 11.53
N LEU A 488 27.99 19.88 11.00
CA LEU A 488 26.79 19.09 10.61
C LEU A 488 26.94 17.65 11.08
N GLN A 489 25.82 16.94 11.09
CA GLN A 489 25.80 15.52 11.43
C GLN A 489 25.12 14.69 10.34
N THR A 490 25.65 13.49 10.11
CA THR A 490 25.00 12.54 9.22
C THR A 490 23.62 12.13 9.79
N LYS A 491 22.68 11.88 8.90
CA LYS A 491 21.31 11.48 9.27
C LYS A 491 21.04 10.04 8.83
N PRO A 492 20.22 9.31 9.58
CA PRO A 492 19.78 7.98 9.16
C PRO A 492 18.98 8.06 7.84
N PRO A 493 18.82 6.95 7.12
CA PRO A 493 17.95 6.90 5.97
C PRO A 493 16.52 7.28 6.37
N ALA A 494 15.80 7.98 5.52
CA ALA A 494 14.40 8.32 5.78
C ALA A 494 13.53 7.07 5.83
N ARG A 495 12.52 7.06 6.70
CA ARG A 495 11.50 6.03 6.71
C ARG A 495 10.76 5.97 5.39
N PHE A 496 10.19 4.82 5.08
CA PHE A 496 9.30 4.71 3.94
C PHE A 496 8.01 5.50 4.16
N ASN A 497 7.56 6.19 3.13
CA ASN A 497 6.17 6.58 2.93
C ASN A 497 5.56 5.68 1.83
N GLU A 498 4.28 5.83 1.52
CA GLU A 498 3.66 4.98 0.50
C GLU A 498 4.31 5.15 -0.89
N ALA A 499 4.67 6.37 -1.27
CA ALA A 499 5.32 6.61 -2.56
C ALA A 499 6.70 5.93 -2.65
N THR A 500 7.52 6.03 -1.61
CA THR A 500 8.86 5.42 -1.59
C THR A 500 8.81 3.91 -1.40
N LEU A 501 7.81 3.37 -0.68
CA LEU A 501 7.60 1.92 -0.59
C LEU A 501 7.13 1.35 -1.92
N LEU A 502 6.20 2.00 -2.62
CA LEU A 502 5.80 1.60 -3.98
C LEU A 502 7.00 1.60 -4.95
N SER A 503 7.88 2.62 -4.86
CA SER A 503 9.14 2.65 -5.62
C SER A 503 10.05 1.47 -5.30
N ALA A 504 10.18 1.13 -4.02
CA ALA A 504 11.01 0.01 -3.59
C ALA A 504 10.42 -1.33 -4.06
N MET A 505 9.09 -1.52 -4.00
CA MET A 505 8.40 -2.69 -4.54
C MET A 505 8.60 -2.82 -6.06
N GLU A 506 8.44 -1.72 -6.80
CA GLU A 506 8.64 -1.67 -8.25
C GLU A 506 10.10 -1.95 -8.63
N GLY A 507 11.04 -1.35 -7.91
CA GLY A 507 12.47 -1.50 -8.13
C GLY A 507 13.12 -2.67 -7.39
N ALA A 508 12.37 -3.62 -6.82
CA ALA A 508 12.89 -4.70 -6.00
C ALA A 508 13.88 -5.62 -6.73
N GLY A 509 13.79 -5.70 -8.05
CA GLY A 509 14.78 -6.42 -8.86
C GLY A 509 16.21 -5.91 -8.68
N LYS A 510 16.40 -4.61 -8.35
CA LYS A 510 17.74 -4.04 -8.09
C LYS A 510 18.40 -4.57 -6.80
N MET A 511 17.63 -5.22 -5.94
CA MET A 511 18.11 -5.84 -4.70
C MET A 511 18.49 -7.31 -4.90
N VAL A 512 18.33 -7.84 -6.11
CA VAL A 512 18.63 -9.24 -6.46
C VAL A 512 20.03 -9.29 -7.05
N ASP A 513 20.88 -10.15 -6.50
CA ASP A 513 22.28 -10.27 -6.92
C ASP A 513 22.42 -11.02 -8.26
N ASP A 514 21.59 -12.03 -8.47
CA ASP A 514 21.56 -12.82 -9.71
C ASP A 514 21.05 -11.99 -10.91
N GLU A 515 21.80 -11.96 -12.00
CA GLU A 515 21.51 -11.12 -13.17
C GLU A 515 20.26 -11.59 -13.95
N GLU A 516 20.04 -12.91 -14.07
CA GLU A 516 18.86 -13.47 -14.75
C GLU A 516 17.58 -13.20 -13.96
N LEU A 517 17.63 -13.39 -12.64
CA LEU A 517 16.51 -13.07 -11.74
C LEU A 517 16.25 -11.56 -11.68
N ARG A 518 17.32 -10.76 -11.71
CA ARG A 518 17.22 -9.30 -11.78
C ARG A 518 16.51 -8.86 -13.05
N ALA A 519 16.88 -9.43 -14.18
CA ALA A 519 16.23 -9.16 -15.48
C ALA A 519 14.76 -9.56 -15.48
N ALA A 520 14.41 -10.74 -14.92
CA ALA A 520 13.03 -11.20 -14.79
C ALA A 520 12.16 -10.29 -13.91
N MET A 521 12.76 -9.63 -12.92
CA MET A 521 12.09 -8.67 -12.04
C MET A 521 12.13 -7.23 -12.52
N ALA A 522 12.98 -6.89 -13.49
CA ALA A 522 13.21 -5.49 -13.90
C ALA A 522 11.93 -4.78 -14.35
N GLU A 523 11.01 -5.52 -14.97
CA GLU A 523 9.75 -4.99 -15.47
C GLU A 523 8.56 -5.16 -14.51
N ARG A 524 8.67 -6.07 -13.52
CA ARG A 524 7.51 -6.48 -12.69
C ARG A 524 7.64 -6.11 -11.22
N GLY A 525 8.83 -6.21 -10.63
CA GLY A 525 9.07 -5.94 -9.21
C GLY A 525 8.29 -6.88 -8.27
N LEU A 526 8.06 -6.44 -7.03
CA LEU A 526 7.21 -7.11 -6.05
C LEU A 526 5.74 -6.71 -6.24
N GLY A 527 4.91 -7.67 -6.60
CA GLY A 527 3.50 -7.47 -6.91
C GLY A 527 3.26 -6.71 -8.22
N THR A 528 2.03 -6.78 -8.70
CA THR A 528 1.59 -6.03 -9.87
C THR A 528 1.08 -4.63 -9.47
N PRO A 529 0.98 -3.67 -10.38
CA PRO A 529 0.36 -2.38 -10.09
C PRO A 529 -1.02 -2.51 -9.42
N ALA A 530 -1.83 -3.48 -9.87
CA ALA A 530 -3.15 -3.74 -9.32
C ALA A 530 -3.13 -4.23 -7.85
N THR A 531 -2.08 -4.91 -7.40
CA THR A 531 -2.01 -5.57 -6.10
C THR A 531 -1.20 -4.82 -5.05
N ARG A 532 -0.22 -3.99 -5.43
CA ARG A 532 0.68 -3.28 -4.50
C ARG A 532 -0.06 -2.48 -3.43
N ALA A 533 -1.06 -1.68 -3.83
CA ALA A 533 -1.86 -0.92 -2.88
C ALA A 533 -2.60 -1.81 -1.87
N GLN A 534 -3.13 -2.94 -2.31
CA GLN A 534 -3.83 -3.89 -1.45
C GLN A 534 -2.88 -4.59 -0.48
N ILE A 535 -1.64 -4.88 -0.90
CA ILE A 535 -0.60 -5.46 -0.05
C ILE A 535 -0.24 -4.50 1.07
N ILE A 536 0.01 -3.23 0.76
CA ILE A 536 0.29 -2.19 1.78
C ILE A 536 -0.88 -2.07 2.76
N GLU A 537 -2.12 -1.97 2.27
CA GLU A 537 -3.31 -1.91 3.13
C GLU A 537 -3.51 -3.19 3.94
N GLY A 538 -3.19 -4.36 3.38
CA GLY A 538 -3.19 -5.64 4.09
C GLY A 538 -2.24 -5.62 5.29
N LEU A 539 -0.99 -5.18 5.08
CA LEU A 539 0.00 -5.05 6.15
C LEU A 539 -0.45 -4.08 7.26
N ILE A 540 -1.15 -2.99 6.89
CA ILE A 540 -1.69 -2.04 7.86
C ILE A 540 -2.90 -2.64 8.60
N SER A 541 -3.83 -3.28 7.91
CA SER A 541 -5.02 -3.87 8.51
C SER A 541 -4.70 -5.03 9.46
N GLU A 542 -3.63 -5.76 9.16
CA GLU A 542 -3.06 -6.84 9.97
C GLU A 542 -2.16 -6.33 11.09
N GLN A 543 -1.98 -5.01 11.20
CA GLN A 543 -1.17 -4.35 12.22
C GLN A 543 0.33 -4.70 12.18
N TYR A 544 0.86 -5.03 11.02
CA TYR A 544 2.29 -5.14 10.81
C TYR A 544 2.95 -3.78 10.62
N ILE A 545 2.25 -2.85 9.97
CA ILE A 545 2.72 -1.49 9.71
C ILE A 545 1.68 -0.49 10.21
N HIS A 546 2.13 0.65 10.70
CA HIS A 546 1.30 1.78 11.09
C HIS A 546 1.63 3.01 10.25
N ARG A 547 0.62 3.85 9.97
CA ARG A 547 0.83 5.18 9.42
C ARG A 547 0.98 6.18 10.55
N GLU A 548 2.09 6.92 10.58
CA GLU A 548 2.31 8.06 11.46
C GLU A 548 2.64 9.28 10.59
N GLY A 549 1.68 10.17 10.43
CA GLY A 549 1.74 11.20 9.41
C GLY A 549 1.82 10.59 8.00
N ARG A 550 2.91 10.83 7.31
CA ARG A 550 3.20 10.23 5.98
C ARG A 550 4.08 8.99 6.05
N GLU A 551 4.67 8.70 7.20
CA GLU A 551 5.62 7.60 7.39
C GLU A 551 4.92 6.26 7.64
N LEU A 552 5.55 5.18 7.17
CA LEU A 552 5.16 3.80 7.41
C LEU A 552 6.13 3.18 8.41
N ILE A 553 5.66 2.90 9.60
CA ILE A 553 6.46 2.39 10.72
C ILE A 553 6.11 0.94 10.98
N PRO A 554 7.09 0.01 11.02
CA PRO A 554 6.82 -1.38 11.35
C PRO A 554 6.52 -1.53 12.84
N SER A 555 5.54 -2.36 13.14
CA SER A 555 5.18 -2.72 14.52
C SER A 555 6.14 -3.77 15.10
N ALA A 556 6.10 -3.95 16.41
CA ALA A 556 6.80 -5.04 17.06
C ALA A 556 6.39 -6.43 16.52
N LYS A 557 5.13 -6.59 16.06
CA LYS A 557 4.64 -7.81 15.38
C LYS A 557 5.40 -8.05 14.07
N ALA A 558 5.75 -6.99 13.33
CA ALA A 558 6.53 -7.09 12.09
C ALA A 558 7.94 -7.60 12.37
N PHE A 559 8.65 -6.99 13.34
CA PHE A 559 9.97 -7.46 13.76
C PHE A 559 9.93 -8.91 14.19
N SER A 560 8.95 -9.30 15.00
CA SER A 560 8.75 -10.67 15.45
C SER A 560 8.62 -11.65 14.29
N LEU A 561 7.81 -11.33 13.27
CA LEU A 561 7.63 -12.21 12.11
C LEU A 561 8.93 -12.38 11.31
N ILE A 562 9.62 -11.29 11.03
CA ILE A 562 10.87 -11.34 10.24
C ILE A 562 11.96 -12.10 11.02
N THR A 563 12.08 -11.87 12.35
CA THR A 563 12.99 -12.62 13.22
C THR A 563 12.64 -14.11 13.22
N LEU A 564 11.35 -14.45 13.29
CA LEU A 564 10.90 -15.84 13.23
C LEU A 564 11.32 -16.53 11.93
N LEU A 565 11.01 -15.92 10.79
CA LEU A 565 11.31 -16.50 9.49
C LEU A 565 12.81 -16.68 9.27
N LYS A 566 13.62 -15.70 9.69
CA LYS A 566 15.09 -15.79 9.66
C LYS A 566 15.58 -16.92 10.58
N GLY A 567 15.08 -17.00 11.80
CA GLY A 567 15.47 -18.03 12.79
C GLY A 567 15.07 -19.46 12.39
N LEU A 568 13.92 -19.62 11.73
CA LEU A 568 13.50 -20.91 11.17
C LEU A 568 14.26 -21.28 9.88
N GLY A 569 15.10 -20.40 9.37
CA GLY A 569 15.81 -20.60 8.10
C GLY A 569 14.91 -20.49 6.87
N VAL A 570 13.72 -19.88 6.98
CA VAL A 570 12.76 -19.66 5.89
C VAL A 570 13.00 -18.28 5.26
N THR A 571 14.26 -17.94 4.99
CA THR A 571 14.69 -16.62 4.53
C THR A 571 14.19 -16.29 3.13
N ALA A 572 13.97 -17.30 2.29
CA ALA A 572 13.43 -17.11 0.94
C ALA A 572 12.10 -16.31 0.93
N LEU A 573 11.27 -16.46 1.97
CA LEU A 573 10.01 -15.71 2.09
C LEU A 573 10.20 -14.25 2.53
N THR A 574 11.40 -13.85 2.94
CA THR A 574 11.72 -12.46 3.33
C THR A 574 12.46 -11.67 2.26
N SER A 575 12.81 -12.33 1.16
CA SER A 575 13.63 -11.79 0.10
C SER A 575 12.87 -11.66 -1.23
N PRO A 576 13.18 -10.68 -2.07
CA PRO A 576 12.64 -10.55 -3.41
C PRO A 576 13.11 -11.64 -4.38
N GLU A 577 14.24 -12.34 -4.13
CA GLU A 577 14.81 -13.37 -4.99
C GLU A 577 13.82 -14.50 -5.28
N LEU A 578 13.04 -14.92 -4.29
CA LEU A 578 11.99 -15.93 -4.49
C LEU A 578 11.00 -15.50 -5.57
N THR A 579 10.58 -14.24 -5.53
CA THR A 579 9.68 -13.70 -6.56
C THR A 579 10.36 -13.66 -7.93
N GLY A 580 11.62 -13.23 -7.97
CA GLY A 580 12.45 -13.24 -9.20
C GLY A 580 12.57 -14.63 -9.80
N GLY A 581 12.92 -15.61 -8.99
CA GLY A 581 13.05 -17.01 -9.42
C GLY A 581 11.74 -17.58 -9.98
N TRP A 582 10.62 -17.28 -9.36
CA TRP A 582 9.31 -17.73 -9.88
C TRP A 582 8.94 -17.02 -11.18
N GLU A 583 9.09 -15.71 -11.27
CA GLU A 583 8.78 -14.97 -12.50
C GLU A 583 9.67 -15.43 -13.67
N TYR A 584 10.96 -15.71 -13.42
CA TYR A 584 11.85 -16.31 -14.40
C TYR A 584 11.34 -17.68 -14.88
N LYS A 585 11.02 -18.58 -13.96
CA LYS A 585 10.50 -19.93 -14.27
C LYS A 585 9.14 -19.89 -14.99
N LEU A 586 8.26 -18.99 -14.59
CA LEU A 586 6.99 -18.79 -15.26
C LEU A 586 7.17 -18.24 -16.69
N ALA A 587 8.16 -17.37 -16.91
CA ALA A 587 8.53 -16.94 -18.26
C ALA A 587 9.11 -18.08 -19.09
N GLN A 588 9.93 -18.97 -18.50
CA GLN A 588 10.39 -20.19 -19.20
C GLN A 588 9.22 -21.10 -19.60
N MET A 589 8.20 -21.22 -18.74
CA MET A 589 6.98 -21.99 -19.03
C MET A 589 6.16 -21.39 -20.17
N GLU A 590 6.03 -20.07 -20.24
CA GLU A 590 5.37 -19.38 -21.35
C GLU A 590 6.02 -19.70 -22.70
N HIS A 591 7.33 -19.91 -22.70
CA HIS A 591 8.11 -20.27 -23.89
C HIS A 591 8.29 -21.80 -24.10
N GLY A 592 7.58 -22.63 -23.32
CA GLY A 592 7.61 -24.09 -23.42
C GLY A 592 8.92 -24.73 -22.94
N LYS A 593 9.78 -24.00 -22.23
CA LYS A 593 11.08 -24.48 -21.72
C LYS A 593 10.98 -25.15 -20.34
N LEU A 594 9.89 -24.95 -19.62
CA LEU A 594 9.64 -25.55 -18.30
C LEU A 594 8.22 -26.12 -18.26
N SER A 595 8.08 -27.36 -17.79
CA SER A 595 6.76 -27.97 -17.63
C SER A 595 6.06 -27.51 -16.34
N ARG A 596 4.71 -27.52 -16.35
CA ARG A 596 3.89 -27.28 -15.18
C ARG A 596 4.25 -28.24 -14.02
N GLU A 597 4.42 -29.52 -14.32
CA GLU A 597 4.71 -30.56 -13.33
C GLU A 597 6.04 -30.29 -12.61
N ALA A 598 7.10 -29.99 -13.35
CA ALA A 598 8.41 -29.69 -12.78
C ALA A 598 8.34 -28.48 -11.81
N PHE A 599 7.68 -27.40 -12.25
CA PHE A 599 7.52 -26.21 -11.42
C PHE A 599 6.71 -26.49 -10.16
N MET A 600 5.53 -27.14 -10.28
CA MET A 600 4.65 -27.39 -9.12
C MET A 600 5.25 -28.39 -8.13
N ASN A 601 6.05 -29.36 -8.59
CA ASN A 601 6.78 -30.28 -7.71
C ASN A 601 7.81 -29.53 -6.85
N GLU A 602 8.55 -28.58 -7.42
CA GLU A 602 9.45 -27.72 -6.67
C GLU A 602 8.71 -26.86 -5.62
N ILE A 603 7.56 -26.28 -6.00
CA ILE A 603 6.74 -25.51 -5.07
C ILE A 603 6.19 -26.38 -3.93
N ALA A 604 5.77 -27.60 -4.23
CA ALA A 604 5.33 -28.56 -3.23
C ALA A 604 6.45 -28.94 -2.26
N GLU A 605 7.67 -29.14 -2.74
CA GLU A 605 8.83 -29.43 -1.91
C GLU A 605 9.19 -28.25 -1.00
N MET A 606 9.26 -27.04 -1.55
CA MET A 606 9.45 -25.82 -0.78
C MET A 606 8.37 -25.67 0.30
N THR A 607 7.12 -26.00 -0.04
CA THR A 607 6.00 -25.94 0.93
C THR A 607 6.20 -26.92 2.09
N ARG A 608 6.63 -28.16 1.81
CA ARG A 608 6.99 -29.17 2.84
C ARG A 608 8.11 -28.65 3.71
N GLU A 609 9.16 -28.11 3.10
CA GLU A 609 10.32 -27.60 3.81
C GLU A 609 9.92 -26.47 4.78
N VAL A 610 9.12 -25.51 4.35
CA VAL A 610 8.61 -24.42 5.21
C VAL A 610 7.87 -24.96 6.42
N VAL A 611 6.99 -25.95 6.23
CA VAL A 611 6.22 -26.58 7.32
C VAL A 611 7.13 -27.36 8.27
N GLU A 612 8.05 -28.18 7.76
CA GLU A 612 8.96 -28.99 8.58
C GLU A 612 9.94 -28.13 9.38
N ARG A 613 10.46 -27.05 8.79
CA ARG A 613 11.30 -26.08 9.50
C ARG A 613 10.54 -25.42 10.64
N ALA A 614 9.28 -25.00 10.41
CA ALA A 614 8.43 -24.43 11.45
C ALA A 614 8.07 -25.44 12.56
N LYS A 615 7.92 -26.73 12.22
CA LYS A 615 7.59 -27.80 13.16
C LYS A 615 8.75 -28.17 14.09
N ARG A 616 9.99 -28.06 13.59
CA ARG A 616 11.23 -28.49 14.26
C ARG A 616 11.52 -27.72 15.55
N TYR A 617 11.12 -26.44 15.61
CA TYR A 617 11.47 -25.55 16.72
C TYR A 617 10.29 -25.26 17.64
N GLU A 618 10.62 -24.99 18.92
CA GLU A 618 9.73 -24.36 19.88
C GLU A 618 10.03 -22.85 19.95
N SER A 619 9.15 -22.08 20.61
CA SER A 619 9.31 -20.62 20.66
C SER A 619 10.55 -20.14 21.40
N ASP A 620 11.11 -20.93 22.30
CA ASP A 620 12.32 -20.64 23.07
C ASP A 620 13.59 -21.19 22.41
N THR A 621 13.47 -22.11 21.45
CA THR A 621 14.60 -22.72 20.72
C THR A 621 14.81 -22.14 19.33
N VAL A 622 14.02 -21.15 18.91
CA VAL A 622 14.22 -20.45 17.63
C VAL A 622 15.62 -19.82 17.61
N PRO A 623 16.47 -20.18 16.63
CA PRO A 623 17.78 -19.56 16.49
C PRO A 623 17.69 -18.06 16.22
N GLY A 624 18.64 -17.30 16.75
CA GLY A 624 18.73 -15.85 16.54
C GLY A 624 19.84 -15.20 17.35
N GLU A 625 20.15 -13.97 17.02
CA GLU A 625 21.05 -13.11 17.79
C GLU A 625 20.29 -12.58 19.01
N PHE A 626 20.31 -13.33 20.10
CA PHE A 626 19.62 -12.98 21.33
C PHE A 626 20.61 -12.55 22.41
N VAL A 627 20.27 -11.46 23.09
CA VAL A 627 21.12 -10.84 24.10
C VAL A 627 20.98 -11.57 25.44
N THR A 628 22.11 -11.68 26.16
CA THR A 628 22.13 -12.01 27.58
C THR A 628 22.18 -10.71 28.37
N LEU A 629 21.19 -10.47 29.23
CA LEU A 629 21.14 -9.26 30.05
C LEU A 629 22.24 -9.25 31.11
N GLN A 630 22.72 -8.04 31.39
CA GLN A 630 23.72 -7.84 32.46
C GLN A 630 23.08 -7.84 33.84
N THR A 631 21.85 -7.36 33.97
CA THR A 631 21.10 -7.33 35.22
C THR A 631 20.54 -8.71 35.54
N PRO A 632 20.77 -9.23 36.74
CA PRO A 632 20.30 -10.54 37.14
C PRO A 632 18.77 -10.60 37.30
N CYS A 633 18.24 -11.83 37.33
CA CYS A 633 16.82 -12.08 37.52
C CYS A 633 16.28 -11.46 38.83
N PRO A 634 15.20 -10.69 38.78
CA PRO A 634 14.66 -10.03 39.99
C PRO A 634 14.01 -10.99 40.99
N LYS A 635 13.80 -12.28 40.60
CA LYS A 635 13.21 -13.31 41.44
C LYS A 635 14.28 -14.18 42.14
N CYS A 636 15.36 -14.58 41.46
CA CYS A 636 16.33 -15.55 41.98
C CYS A 636 17.80 -15.14 41.79
N GLY A 637 18.10 -14.00 41.16
CA GLY A 637 19.48 -13.58 40.91
C GLY A 637 20.18 -14.31 39.74
N GLY A 638 19.52 -15.25 39.08
CA GLY A 638 20.07 -15.98 37.94
C GLY A 638 20.21 -15.17 36.67
N VAL A 639 20.90 -15.73 35.66
CA VAL A 639 21.12 -15.09 34.38
C VAL A 639 19.80 -14.98 33.58
N VAL A 640 19.50 -13.80 33.05
CA VAL A 640 18.36 -13.58 32.16
C VAL A 640 18.82 -13.51 30.71
N LYS A 641 18.23 -14.35 29.86
CA LYS A 641 18.52 -14.42 28.44
C LYS A 641 17.28 -14.07 27.60
N GLU A 642 17.51 -13.34 26.58
CA GLU A 642 16.48 -13.10 25.55
C GLU A 642 16.23 -14.36 24.72
N ASN A 643 14.99 -14.60 24.33
CA ASN A 643 14.62 -15.56 23.30
C ASN A 643 13.64 -14.89 22.31
N TYR A 644 13.10 -15.64 21.39
CA TYR A 644 12.21 -15.12 20.35
C TYR A 644 11.04 -14.27 20.89
N LYS A 645 10.44 -14.66 22.02
CA LYS A 645 9.26 -13.99 22.59
C LYS A 645 9.48 -13.28 23.91
N LYS A 646 10.45 -13.71 24.70
CA LYS A 646 10.58 -13.35 26.10
C LYS A 646 12.03 -13.05 26.50
N PHE A 647 12.17 -12.32 27.60
CA PHE A 647 13.32 -12.38 28.45
C PHE A 647 13.04 -13.42 29.53
N ALA A 648 13.87 -14.45 29.68
CA ALA A 648 13.64 -15.57 30.53
C ALA A 648 14.86 -15.87 31.41
N CYS A 649 14.64 -16.15 32.70
CA CYS A 649 15.69 -16.61 33.59
C CYS A 649 16.10 -18.03 33.22
N GLN A 650 17.41 -18.31 33.31
CA GLN A 650 17.95 -19.63 33.04
C GLN A 650 17.93 -20.54 34.29
N SER A 651 17.65 -19.97 35.48
CA SER A 651 17.71 -20.65 36.77
C SER A 651 16.35 -20.81 37.46
N CYS A 652 15.32 -20.10 37.04
CA CYS A 652 13.96 -20.19 37.59
C CYS A 652 12.90 -19.97 36.54
N ASP A 653 11.62 -20.01 36.90
CA ASP A 653 10.44 -19.85 36.05
C ASP A 653 10.12 -18.40 35.66
N TRP A 654 10.91 -17.45 36.16
CA TRP A 654 10.68 -16.03 35.82
C TRP A 654 10.89 -15.75 34.34
N SER A 655 9.92 -15.10 33.75
CA SER A 655 10.05 -14.58 32.38
C SER A 655 9.09 -13.39 32.12
N THR A 656 9.45 -12.52 31.20
CA THR A 656 8.58 -11.44 30.75
C THR A 656 8.54 -11.33 29.23
N TRP A 657 7.44 -10.85 28.71
CA TRP A 657 7.26 -10.70 27.26
C TRP A 657 8.11 -9.53 26.73
N LYS A 658 8.75 -9.72 25.58
CA LYS A 658 9.45 -8.65 24.87
C LYS A 658 8.51 -7.58 24.36
N ILE A 659 7.29 -7.96 24.01
CA ILE A 659 6.27 -7.10 23.43
C ILE A 659 5.10 -6.99 24.41
N VAL A 660 4.85 -5.78 24.90
CA VAL A 660 3.75 -5.46 25.80
C VAL A 660 2.93 -4.34 25.20
N ALA A 661 1.62 -4.52 25.11
CA ALA A 661 0.69 -3.57 24.50
C ALA A 661 1.17 -3.02 23.13
N GLY A 662 1.64 -3.92 22.26
CA GLY A 662 2.09 -3.57 20.90
C GLY A 662 3.46 -2.88 20.81
N ARG A 663 4.15 -2.65 21.93
CA ARG A 663 5.47 -2.05 22.03
C ARG A 663 6.50 -3.10 22.49
N GLN A 664 7.66 -3.14 21.84
CA GLN A 664 8.79 -3.93 22.28
C GLN A 664 9.65 -3.12 23.25
N PHE A 665 10.11 -3.78 24.33
CA PHE A 665 11.12 -3.19 25.23
C PHE A 665 12.47 -3.10 24.52
N GLU A 666 13.13 -1.95 24.68
CA GLU A 666 14.54 -1.79 24.34
C GLU A 666 15.43 -2.42 25.45
N TYR A 667 16.67 -2.78 25.12
CA TYR A 667 17.54 -3.45 26.07
C TYR A 667 17.81 -2.60 27.31
N ASP A 668 18.09 -1.32 27.17
CA ASP A 668 18.34 -0.43 28.30
C ASP A 668 17.12 -0.26 29.20
N GLU A 669 15.92 -0.34 28.62
CA GLU A 669 14.67 -0.24 29.37
C GLU A 669 14.43 -1.47 30.23
N ILE A 670 14.63 -2.69 29.66
CA ILE A 670 14.49 -3.92 30.42
C ILE A 670 15.58 -4.03 31.48
N GLU A 671 16.83 -3.66 31.17
CA GLU A 671 17.91 -3.59 32.15
C GLU A 671 17.58 -2.66 33.31
N THR A 672 17.04 -1.47 33.00
CA THR A 672 16.62 -0.50 34.02
C THR A 672 15.46 -1.03 34.86
N LEU A 673 14.46 -1.64 34.21
CA LEU A 673 13.32 -2.23 34.90
C LEU A 673 13.76 -3.32 35.90
N LEU A 674 14.66 -4.21 35.47
CA LEU A 674 15.16 -5.28 36.34
C LEU A 674 15.99 -4.76 37.49
N ARG A 675 16.82 -3.74 37.26
CA ARG A 675 17.72 -3.15 38.27
C ARG A 675 16.98 -2.26 39.26
N ALA A 676 16.12 -1.36 38.77
CA ALA A 676 15.46 -0.34 39.56
C ALA A 676 14.02 -0.71 39.99
N GLY A 677 13.44 -1.80 39.42
CA GLY A 677 12.05 -2.17 39.66
C GLY A 677 11.02 -1.33 38.94
N LYS A 678 11.47 -0.24 38.28
CA LYS A 678 10.63 0.71 37.55
C LYS A 678 11.39 1.30 36.35
N VAL A 679 10.68 1.54 35.26
CA VAL A 679 11.17 2.28 34.08
C VAL A 679 10.07 3.10 33.45
N GLY A 680 10.37 4.30 33.00
CA GLY A 680 9.44 5.16 32.28
C GLY A 680 9.52 6.64 32.64
N PRO A 681 8.59 7.48 32.13
CA PRO A 681 7.45 7.07 31.30
C PRO A 681 7.89 6.57 29.90
N LEU A 682 7.46 5.39 29.50
CA LEU A 682 7.71 4.81 28.18
C LEU A 682 6.59 5.22 27.23
N LEU A 683 6.99 5.62 26.02
CA LEU A 683 6.11 6.07 24.96
C LEU A 683 5.79 4.93 23.97
N GLY A 684 4.65 4.99 23.28
CA GLY A 684 4.38 4.14 22.13
C GLY A 684 3.61 2.85 22.43
N PHE A 685 3.07 2.66 23.64
CA PHE A 685 2.12 1.59 23.91
C PHE A 685 0.81 1.83 23.15
N ARG A 686 0.13 0.74 22.78
CA ARG A 686 -1.18 0.80 22.10
C ARG A 686 -2.21 0.02 22.89
N ASN A 687 -3.34 0.64 23.14
CA ASN A 687 -4.47 -0.04 23.77
C ASN A 687 -5.18 -0.97 22.78
N LYS A 688 -6.20 -1.73 23.24
CA LYS A 688 -6.98 -2.66 22.39
C LYS A 688 -7.68 -1.98 21.20
N MET A 689 -7.84 -0.65 21.24
CA MET A 689 -8.41 0.17 20.15
C MET A 689 -7.32 0.73 19.23
N GLY A 690 -6.04 0.37 19.42
CA GLY A 690 -4.90 0.84 18.63
C GLY A 690 -4.42 2.26 18.96
N ARG A 691 -4.99 2.92 19.99
CA ARG A 691 -4.59 4.27 20.40
C ARG A 691 -3.30 4.23 21.21
N LEU A 692 -2.43 5.18 20.91
CA LEU A 692 -1.18 5.37 21.64
C LEU A 692 -1.46 5.84 23.07
N PHE A 693 -0.66 5.35 24.02
CA PHE A 693 -0.61 5.85 25.38
C PHE A 693 0.82 5.69 25.93
N ASN A 694 1.09 6.40 27.00
CA ASN A 694 2.36 6.35 27.70
C ASN A 694 2.11 5.87 29.12
N ALA A 695 3.06 5.14 29.68
CA ALA A 695 2.98 4.66 31.05
C ALA A 695 4.37 4.35 31.60
N ASP A 696 4.51 4.39 32.90
CA ASP A 696 5.62 3.73 33.60
C ASP A 696 5.35 2.23 33.66
N ILE A 697 6.40 1.45 33.67
CA ILE A 697 6.35 0.01 33.93
C ILE A 697 7.03 -0.27 35.26
N VAL A 698 6.34 -0.98 36.13
CA VAL A 698 6.84 -1.36 37.46
C VAL A 698 6.78 -2.87 37.65
N LEU A 699 7.71 -3.43 38.38
CA LEU A 699 7.65 -4.83 38.81
C LEU A 699 6.71 -4.93 40.03
N ASN A 700 5.66 -5.76 39.90
CA ASN A 700 4.74 -6.04 40.98
C ASN A 700 5.40 -6.97 42.03
N GLU A 701 4.65 -7.41 43.07
CA GLU A 701 5.11 -8.32 44.13
C GLU A 701 5.68 -9.63 43.57
N ASP A 702 5.07 -10.19 42.52
CA ASP A 702 5.51 -11.39 41.81
C ASP A 702 6.66 -11.12 40.85
N LYS A 703 7.25 -9.93 40.88
CA LYS A 703 8.31 -9.48 39.99
C LYS A 703 7.90 -9.49 38.48
N GLN A 704 6.60 -9.35 38.18
CA GLN A 704 6.09 -9.24 36.82
C GLN A 704 5.87 -7.77 36.43
N PRO A 705 6.21 -7.38 35.20
CA PRO A 705 5.97 -6.03 34.70
C PRO A 705 4.48 -5.70 34.63
N THR A 706 4.09 -4.58 35.22
CA THR A 706 2.73 -4.03 35.20
C THR A 706 2.76 -2.54 34.84
N PHE A 707 1.65 -2.05 34.26
CA PHE A 707 1.52 -0.64 33.96
C PHE A 707 1.27 0.16 35.22
N ASP A 708 2.05 1.22 35.41
CA ASP A 708 1.81 2.27 36.38
C ASP A 708 1.46 3.56 35.60
N PHE A 709 0.23 4.01 35.74
CA PHE A 709 -0.24 5.23 35.10
C PHE A 709 -0.06 6.47 35.99
N GLY A 710 0.64 6.33 37.12
CA GLY A 710 0.74 7.32 38.17
C GLY A 710 -0.59 7.49 38.89
N GLN A 711 -0.61 7.48 40.21
CA GLN A 711 -1.72 8.08 40.91
C GLN A 711 -1.65 9.60 40.69
N PRO A 712 -2.80 10.30 40.52
CA PRO A 712 -2.79 11.75 40.61
C PRO A 712 -2.09 12.08 41.93
N LYS A 713 -0.98 12.83 41.90
CA LYS A 713 -0.35 13.30 43.13
C LYS A 713 -1.41 14.06 43.91
N GLU A 714 -1.72 13.64 45.14
CA GLU A 714 -2.47 14.44 46.07
C GLU A 714 -1.74 15.79 46.17
N GLY A 715 -2.32 16.83 45.55
CA GLY A 715 -1.73 18.16 45.56
C GLY A 715 -1.42 18.79 44.19
N GLU A 716 -1.51 18.11 43.04
CA GLU A 716 -1.66 18.83 41.77
C GLU A 716 -3.09 19.36 41.71
N GLU A 717 -3.23 20.67 41.81
CA GLU A 717 -4.46 21.38 41.51
C GLU A 717 -4.83 20.99 40.06
N VAL A 718 -5.86 20.14 39.95
CA VAL A 718 -6.50 19.88 38.65
C VAL A 718 -7.06 21.23 38.24
N GLU A 719 -6.44 21.90 37.27
CA GLU A 719 -6.94 23.20 36.78
C GLU A 719 -8.41 23.05 36.48
N ALA A 720 -9.19 23.98 37.01
CA ALA A 720 -10.62 24.05 36.74
C ALA A 720 -10.80 24.23 35.22
N VAL A 721 -11.46 23.30 34.57
CA VAL A 721 -11.71 23.40 33.14
C VAL A 721 -12.69 24.57 32.93
N ASP A 722 -12.22 25.66 32.34
CA ASP A 722 -13.04 26.82 32.03
C ASP A 722 -13.86 26.56 30.75
N PHE A 723 -15.18 26.50 30.88
CA PHE A 723 -16.15 26.39 29.78
C PHE A 723 -16.81 27.71 29.43
N SER A 724 -16.36 28.85 30.02
CA SER A 724 -16.97 30.16 29.81
C SER A 724 -17.00 30.62 28.35
N ALA A 725 -16.02 30.17 27.56
CA ALA A 725 -15.93 30.47 26.14
C ALA A 725 -16.76 29.49 25.25
N GLN A 726 -17.47 28.52 25.84
CA GLN A 726 -18.22 27.51 25.09
C GLN A 726 -19.73 27.63 25.40
N GLU A 727 -20.55 27.52 24.38
CA GLU A 727 -21.98 27.38 24.51
C GLU A 727 -22.35 25.96 24.94
N SER A 728 -23.21 25.86 25.97
CA SER A 728 -23.70 24.56 26.46
C SER A 728 -24.47 23.79 25.37
N ILE A 729 -24.28 22.47 25.30
CA ILE A 729 -24.99 21.58 24.37
C ILE A 729 -26.38 21.20 24.91
N GLY A 730 -26.53 21.19 26.21
CA GLY A 730 -27.79 20.84 26.86
C GLY A 730 -27.61 20.45 28.32
N ALA A 731 -28.69 20.02 28.96
CA ALA A 731 -28.68 19.59 30.35
C ALA A 731 -28.14 18.16 30.49
N CYS A 732 -27.34 17.92 31.50
CA CYS A 732 -26.78 16.60 31.82
C CYS A 732 -27.91 15.64 32.23
N PRO A 733 -27.99 14.44 31.63
CA PRO A 733 -29.05 13.49 31.93
C PRO A 733 -28.95 12.86 33.33
N LYS A 734 -27.83 13.07 34.04
CA LYS A 734 -27.62 12.52 35.39
C LYS A 734 -27.78 13.54 36.50
N CYS A 735 -27.39 14.80 36.29
CA CYS A 735 -27.38 15.81 37.35
C CYS A 735 -27.97 17.17 36.94
N ALA A 736 -28.53 17.28 35.74
CA ALA A 736 -29.14 18.47 35.16
C ALA A 736 -28.19 19.67 34.97
N SER A 737 -26.88 19.56 35.29
CA SER A 737 -25.88 20.59 35.01
C SER A 737 -25.55 20.65 33.52
N ARG A 738 -24.79 21.63 33.06
CA ARG A 738 -24.51 21.86 31.65
C ARG A 738 -23.54 20.82 31.07
N VAL A 739 -23.73 20.46 29.79
CA VAL A 739 -22.84 19.57 29.04
C VAL A 739 -22.08 20.38 28.00
N PHE A 740 -20.79 20.13 27.89
CA PHE A 740 -19.87 20.81 26.99
C PHE A 740 -19.02 19.84 26.20
N GLU A 741 -18.34 20.35 25.18
CA GLU A 741 -17.30 19.61 24.47
C GLU A 741 -15.97 19.69 25.22
N HIS A 742 -15.35 18.53 25.48
CA HIS A 742 -14.03 18.50 26.09
C HIS A 742 -13.19 17.39 25.43
N GLY A 743 -12.20 17.78 24.66
CA GLY A 743 -11.41 16.86 23.86
C GLY A 743 -12.27 16.01 22.91
N MET A 744 -12.17 14.69 23.00
CA MET A 744 -12.91 13.72 22.17
C MET A 744 -14.23 13.25 22.81
N ALA A 745 -14.77 14.00 23.75
CA ALA A 745 -15.99 13.64 24.46
C ALA A 745 -16.90 14.85 24.72
N TYR A 746 -18.18 14.56 24.91
CA TYR A 746 -19.17 15.41 25.51
C TYR A 746 -19.20 15.12 27.02
N VAL A 747 -19.00 16.11 27.85
CA VAL A 747 -18.85 15.96 29.32
C VAL A 747 -19.76 16.89 30.10
N CYS A 748 -20.28 16.45 31.23
CA CYS A 748 -20.91 17.34 32.17
C CYS A 748 -19.84 18.22 32.83
N GLU A 749 -20.12 19.52 33.05
CA GLU A 749 -19.22 20.43 33.75
C GLU A 749 -18.79 19.92 35.13
N LYS A 750 -19.66 19.19 35.82
CA LYS A 750 -19.39 18.54 37.11
C LYS A 750 -18.72 17.18 37.00
N SER A 751 -18.38 16.72 35.76
CA SER A 751 -17.67 15.46 35.54
C SER A 751 -16.17 15.64 35.34
N VAL A 752 -15.68 16.87 35.27
CA VAL A 752 -14.29 17.26 35.07
C VAL A 752 -13.89 18.34 36.06
N GLY A 753 -12.61 18.46 36.36
CA GLY A 753 -12.08 19.44 37.30
C GLY A 753 -12.14 19.05 38.78
N PRO A 754 -11.71 19.95 39.69
CA PRO A 754 -11.74 19.71 41.13
C PRO A 754 -13.20 19.69 41.63
N GLY A 755 -13.53 18.76 42.53
CA GLY A 755 -14.88 18.59 43.08
C GLY A 755 -15.86 17.81 42.18
N LYS A 756 -15.37 16.90 41.42
CA LYS A 756 -16.14 16.00 40.55
C LYS A 756 -17.30 15.33 41.28
N SER A 757 -18.54 15.66 40.87
CA SER A 757 -19.79 15.15 41.48
C SER A 757 -20.73 14.48 40.46
N CYS A 758 -20.28 14.35 39.20
CA CYS A 758 -21.01 13.68 38.14
C CYS A 758 -20.05 12.81 37.33
N ASP A 759 -20.55 11.77 36.65
CA ASP A 759 -19.75 10.89 35.79
C ASP A 759 -20.26 10.84 34.35
N PHE A 760 -21.16 11.76 33.96
CA PHE A 760 -21.67 11.77 32.59
C PHE A 760 -20.58 12.14 31.59
N ARG A 761 -20.35 11.21 30.68
CA ARG A 761 -19.42 11.37 29.55
C ARG A 761 -19.89 10.52 28.36
N SER A 762 -19.92 11.11 27.17
CA SER A 762 -20.21 10.42 25.92
C SER A 762 -19.12 10.73 24.89
N GLY A 763 -18.62 9.73 24.17
CA GLY A 763 -17.61 9.95 23.14
C GLY A 763 -18.17 10.67 21.91
N LYS A 764 -17.40 11.56 21.30
CA LYS A 764 -17.70 12.15 19.98
C LYS A 764 -17.68 11.10 18.86
N ILE A 765 -17.10 9.93 19.10
CA ILE A 765 -17.12 8.79 18.18
C ILE A 765 -17.61 7.57 18.98
N ILE A 766 -18.72 6.96 18.54
CA ILE A 766 -19.29 5.74 19.11
C ILE A 766 -19.29 4.67 18.02
N LEU A 767 -18.65 3.53 18.25
CA LEU A 767 -18.55 2.42 17.29
C LEU A 767 -18.18 2.88 15.86
N GLN A 768 -17.17 3.73 15.74
CA GLN A 768 -16.65 4.34 14.50
C GLN A 768 -17.60 5.36 13.83
N GLN A 769 -18.76 5.64 14.39
CA GLN A 769 -19.68 6.67 13.94
C GLN A 769 -19.37 7.98 14.68
N PRO A 770 -19.02 9.08 13.98
CA PRO A 770 -19.01 10.41 14.59
C PRO A 770 -20.40 10.82 15.06
N ILE A 771 -20.46 11.42 16.23
CA ILE A 771 -21.68 12.01 16.81
C ILE A 771 -21.46 13.51 16.81
N GLU A 772 -22.12 14.18 15.90
CA GLU A 772 -22.04 15.63 15.74
C GLU A 772 -22.71 16.34 16.92
N ARG A 773 -22.32 17.61 17.17
CA ARG A 773 -22.85 18.45 18.26
C ARG A 773 -24.38 18.51 18.26
N GLU A 774 -24.98 18.65 17.07
CA GLU A 774 -26.44 18.70 16.88
C GLU A 774 -27.13 17.40 17.30
N GLN A 775 -26.53 16.27 16.99
CA GLN A 775 -27.06 14.95 17.35
C GLN A 775 -26.94 14.72 18.88
N MET A 776 -25.88 15.19 19.48
CA MET A 776 -25.73 15.15 20.93
C MET A 776 -26.73 16.10 21.62
N ALA A 777 -26.94 17.34 21.12
CA ALA A 777 -27.93 18.24 21.60
C ALA A 777 -29.35 17.62 21.56
N LYS A 778 -29.68 16.97 20.43
CA LYS A 778 -30.95 16.26 20.24
C LYS A 778 -31.13 15.13 21.26
N LEU A 779 -30.07 14.33 21.46
CA LEU A 779 -30.05 13.26 22.46
C LEU A 779 -30.29 13.80 23.90
N LEU A 780 -29.68 14.93 24.22
CA LEU A 780 -29.84 15.54 25.55
C LEU A 780 -31.23 16.15 25.78
N THR A 781 -31.85 16.76 24.75
CA THR A 781 -33.15 17.44 24.83
C THR A 781 -34.31 16.50 24.58
N GLU A 782 -34.29 15.76 23.49
CA GLU A 782 -35.38 14.90 23.03
C GLU A 782 -35.24 13.43 23.52
N GLY A 783 -34.05 13.06 24.04
CA GLY A 783 -33.76 11.73 24.53
C GLY A 783 -33.36 10.74 23.41
N ARG A 784 -33.36 11.18 22.14
CA ARG A 784 -33.10 10.34 20.95
C ARG A 784 -32.43 11.14 19.84
N THR A 785 -31.48 10.55 19.11
CA THR A 785 -30.87 11.12 17.88
C THR A 785 -31.72 10.81 16.65
N ASP A 786 -31.36 11.40 15.51
CA ASP A 786 -31.77 10.89 14.21
C ASP A 786 -31.16 9.51 13.94
N LEU A 787 -31.63 8.83 12.88
CA LEU A 787 -31.08 7.53 12.46
C LEU A 787 -29.65 7.69 11.93
N LEU A 788 -28.67 7.27 12.69
CA LEU A 788 -27.26 7.31 12.32
C LEU A 788 -26.85 6.03 11.58
N LYS A 789 -26.24 6.16 10.39
CA LYS A 789 -26.01 5.05 9.42
C LYS A 789 -24.54 4.64 9.28
N GLY A 790 -23.75 4.68 10.34
CA GLY A 790 -22.32 4.41 10.20
C GLY A 790 -21.69 3.59 11.32
N PHE A 791 -22.48 3.09 12.26
CA PHE A 791 -21.95 2.27 13.35
C PHE A 791 -21.36 0.97 12.83
N VAL A 792 -20.24 0.58 13.41
CA VAL A 792 -19.58 -0.70 13.13
C VAL A 792 -19.61 -1.59 14.36
N SER A 793 -20.32 -2.71 14.28
CA SER A 793 -20.40 -3.66 15.38
C SER A 793 -19.03 -4.17 15.82
N ALA A 794 -18.71 -4.03 17.10
CA ALA A 794 -17.44 -4.52 17.66
C ALA A 794 -17.31 -6.06 17.53
N ARG A 795 -18.45 -6.78 17.58
CA ARG A 795 -18.50 -8.25 17.53
C ARG A 795 -18.46 -8.80 16.12
N THR A 796 -19.25 -8.21 15.19
CA THR A 796 -19.45 -8.77 13.84
C THR A 796 -18.71 -8.00 12.75
N ARG A 797 -18.11 -6.84 13.07
CA ARG A 797 -17.43 -5.90 12.13
C ARG A 797 -18.33 -5.42 10.98
N ARG A 798 -19.64 -5.66 11.05
CA ARG A 798 -20.61 -5.21 10.05
C ARG A 798 -21.14 -3.83 10.39
N LYS A 799 -21.39 -3.02 9.36
CA LYS A 799 -22.04 -1.72 9.51
C LYS A 799 -23.51 -1.92 9.85
N PHE A 800 -24.04 -1.06 10.70
CA PHE A 800 -25.46 -1.01 11.05
C PHE A 800 -25.93 0.42 11.28
N SER A 801 -27.23 0.62 11.21
CA SER A 801 -27.89 1.89 11.52
C SER A 801 -28.67 1.76 12.82
N ALA A 802 -28.62 2.79 13.64
CA ALA A 802 -29.37 2.85 14.90
C ALA A 802 -29.58 4.30 15.33
N PHE A 803 -30.56 4.51 16.17
CA PHE A 803 -30.69 5.74 16.96
C PHE A 803 -29.88 5.59 18.24
N LEU A 804 -29.26 6.65 18.70
CA LEU A 804 -28.81 6.72 20.08
C LEU A 804 -29.97 7.18 20.95
N VAL A 805 -30.14 6.54 22.07
CA VAL A 805 -31.21 6.85 23.02
C VAL A 805 -30.66 7.02 24.43
N ARG A 806 -31.25 7.92 25.18
CA ARG A 806 -30.92 8.19 26.58
C ARG A 806 -31.63 7.16 27.48
N GLY A 807 -30.88 6.30 28.14
CA GLY A 807 -31.39 5.35 29.12
C GLY A 807 -31.88 6.05 30.41
N LYS A 808 -32.69 5.36 31.20
CA LYS A 808 -33.20 5.83 32.49
C LYS A 808 -32.08 6.13 33.51
N ASP A 809 -30.94 5.50 33.36
CA ASP A 809 -29.72 5.71 34.16
C ASP A 809 -28.83 6.84 33.61
N GLY A 810 -29.29 7.58 32.62
CA GLY A 810 -28.55 8.65 31.96
C GLY A 810 -27.44 8.17 31.03
N LYS A 811 -27.33 6.88 30.78
CA LYS A 811 -26.38 6.33 29.80
C LYS A 811 -26.92 6.39 28.39
N VAL A 812 -25.96 6.47 27.40
CA VAL A 812 -26.31 6.43 25.98
C VAL A 812 -26.42 4.98 25.53
N GLY A 813 -27.56 4.58 25.00
CA GLY A 813 -27.88 3.25 24.48
C GLY A 813 -28.17 3.28 22.98
N PHE A 814 -28.48 2.11 22.39
CA PHE A 814 -28.86 1.96 20.99
C PHE A 814 -30.31 1.51 20.89
N GLU A 815 -31.06 2.12 19.97
CA GLU A 815 -32.37 1.67 19.53
C GLU A 815 -32.32 1.38 18.03
N PHE A 816 -32.79 0.22 17.61
CA PHE A 816 -32.80 -0.21 16.21
C PHE A 816 -34.13 0.08 15.55
N GLU A 817 -34.08 0.45 14.26
CA GLU A 817 -35.29 0.61 13.46
C GLU A 817 -36.09 -0.72 13.41
N ALA A 818 -37.40 -0.67 13.67
CA ALA A 818 -38.27 -1.83 13.59
C ALA A 818 -38.25 -2.39 12.15
N LYS A 819 -37.82 -3.62 11.96
CA LYS A 819 -37.90 -4.28 10.64
C LYS A 819 -39.37 -4.40 10.24
N ALA A 820 -39.74 -3.81 9.10
CA ALA A 820 -41.04 -4.05 8.49
C ALA A 820 -41.25 -5.56 8.31
N PRO A 821 -42.46 -6.10 8.63
CA PRO A 821 -42.75 -7.52 8.43
C PRO A 821 -42.56 -7.86 6.95
N LYS A 822 -41.79 -8.91 6.67
CA LYS A 822 -41.65 -9.45 5.31
C LYS A 822 -43.01 -9.85 4.80
N ALA A 823 -43.47 -9.26 3.70
CA ALA A 823 -44.64 -9.69 2.97
C ALA A 823 -44.52 -11.18 2.62
N PRO A 824 -45.61 -11.98 2.74
CA PRO A 824 -45.58 -13.39 2.42
C PRO A 824 -45.36 -13.56 0.91
N LYS A 825 -44.45 -14.43 0.54
CA LYS A 825 -44.25 -14.85 -0.86
C LYS A 825 -45.51 -15.54 -1.34
N ALA A 826 -46.19 -14.92 -2.30
CA ALA A 826 -47.30 -15.54 -3.02
C ALA A 826 -46.79 -16.60 -4.00
N GLY A 827 -47.36 -17.75 -4.01
CA GLY A 827 -47.54 -18.60 -5.20
C GLY A 827 -46.75 -19.89 -5.26
N ALA A 828 -47.32 -20.96 -4.80
CA ALA A 828 -47.31 -22.23 -5.55
C ALA A 828 -48.63 -22.99 -5.25
N LYS A 829 -49.37 -23.31 -6.30
CA LYS A 829 -50.67 -23.98 -6.32
C LYS A 829 -50.54 -25.49 -6.07
N THR A 830 -51.46 -25.98 -5.23
CA THR A 830 -52.38 -27.15 -5.31
C THR A 830 -51.84 -28.56 -5.59
N ALA A 831 -52.07 -29.44 -4.63
CA ALA A 831 -52.93 -30.66 -4.80
C ALA A 831 -53.15 -31.26 -3.40
N ALA A 832 -54.36 -31.24 -3.00
CA ALA A 832 -55.38 -32.18 -2.58
C ALA A 832 -55.08 -33.25 -1.48
N GLU A 833 -55.80 -33.08 -0.37
CA GLU A 833 -56.53 -34.11 0.38
C GLU A 833 -55.81 -35.29 1.07
N ASN A 834 -55.80 -35.36 2.38
CA ASN A 834 -56.81 -36.04 3.18
C ASN A 834 -56.51 -35.86 4.68
N GLU A 835 -57.65 -35.85 5.40
CA GLU A 835 -57.85 -35.74 6.85
C GLU A 835 -57.18 -36.86 7.68
N SER A 836 -56.77 -36.52 8.88
CA SER A 836 -57.31 -37.11 10.10
C SER A 836 -56.73 -36.49 11.34
N ASP A 837 -57.61 -36.20 12.28
CA ASP A 837 -57.46 -35.73 13.66
C ASP A 837 -56.42 -36.50 14.47
N GLU A 838 -55.74 -35.77 15.36
CA GLU A 838 -55.66 -36.06 16.77
C GLU A 838 -54.96 -34.96 17.57
N ALA A 839 -55.48 -34.61 18.71
CA ALA A 839 -55.17 -33.53 19.60
C ALA A 839 -53.97 -33.85 20.56
N PRO A 840 -53.41 -32.85 21.27
CA PRO A 840 -52.10 -32.90 21.89
C PRO A 840 -52.07 -33.36 23.34
N ALA A 841 -50.94 -33.89 23.79
CA ALA A 841 -50.63 -34.09 25.21
C ALA A 841 -49.19 -33.74 25.54
N PRO A 842 -48.81 -33.56 26.81
CA PRO A 842 -48.13 -32.36 27.28
C PRO A 842 -46.60 -32.52 27.59
N LYS A 843 -46.01 -31.36 27.83
CA LYS A 843 -44.60 -31.15 28.27
C LYS A 843 -44.23 -31.95 29.53
N ARG A 844 -43.10 -32.61 29.53
CA ARG A 844 -42.38 -33.00 30.76
C ARG A 844 -41.01 -32.31 30.81
N ALA A 845 -40.81 -31.59 31.88
CA ALA A 845 -39.54 -31.07 32.34
C ALA A 845 -38.63 -32.22 32.79
N SER A 846 -37.33 -32.10 32.56
CA SER A 846 -36.33 -32.89 33.25
C SER A 846 -35.17 -32.00 33.72
N THR A 847 -35.00 -32.13 34.98
CA THR A 847 -34.08 -31.51 35.92
C THR A 847 -32.63 -31.92 35.66
N ARG A 848 -31.76 -30.95 35.96
CA ARG A 848 -30.30 -31.12 36.19
C ARG A 848 -29.96 -32.23 37.18
N LYS A 849 -28.91 -32.98 36.92
CA LYS A 849 -28.04 -33.55 37.99
C LYS A 849 -26.58 -33.34 37.56
N LYS A 850 -25.82 -32.73 38.49
CA LYS A 850 -24.36 -32.72 38.57
C LYS A 850 -23.88 -34.10 39.04
N ALA A 851 -22.75 -34.53 38.59
CA ALA A 851 -21.62 -35.02 39.39
C ALA A 851 -20.66 -35.88 38.54
N GLY A 852 -19.37 -35.72 38.80
CA GLY A 852 -18.26 -36.59 38.39
C GLY A 852 -17.22 -35.87 37.59
#